data_8bc59aafb4976d59730ee8a9c46b77d2
#
_entry.id   8bc59aafb4976d59730ee8a9c46b77d2
#
_cell.length_a   1.000
_cell.length_b   1.000
_cell.length_c   1.000
_cell.angle_alpha   90.00
_cell.angle_beta   90.00
_cell.angle_gamma   90.00
#
_symmetry.space_group_name_H-M   'P 1'
#
loop_
_entity.id
_entity.type
_entity.pdbx_description
1 polymer ?
#
loop_
_entity_poly.entity_id
_entity_poly.type
_entity_poly.pdbx_seq_one_letter_code
_entity_poly.pdbx_strand_id
1 'polypeptide(L)'
;MTKLRKASISTAIALIVMLTCMLFQGTSALAARSAATSLSPTLSVSSNLANRRYVAAGDRAYDLGSEDGRYPAMGFHTRGEMGGIWTPPIKLLDGIWFGINGQWIAPATSFTSGFGYVQMALPTTGTNRLNIARTDFVPDGRRAVGFGLTLTASNSAPFTLNVDAHSELMDAYPWGFTTPDQTQFNLPDTAAFNGKQLVFQEVGTPPVANATPHSWAAVVGATGLTPVSGTTGSDFRGPQDPPVICPASGADLFRCDDSGFGKGAGRELTYNLMLHAKTSMTIWFTVAGSDEGLSAAQAEYQAASADPASELQAKVASRLALDGQTQVSLPGDPMLAAAVTWSKQDMADLTQQANNLNIRRTEQGTVYPPPAGSLPSIRFEGAGFPDYPWMFATDQEYTMFSLLAAGQFTTAEDGLRSLAAASDIANNRSGKVVHETVTDGSVYFGLNDEPGDIDETAKFPDAVAMVWRWTGDSSFRDQMYDFTKRNMEYMVNLTASDDDVWPDGSGNVEATGLGEDKLDVAVYTIRGLLDLADMAASKGDTATEHYALSHAATMERQFQGAWWIPSIPQYADSLKDPANSQILQRWWIGVTSMEAELYQNGVEQPGLALQADALQALALRETSCYSGTYGMYVEGGPGCDPGTFQGHIQQAYTLNTGVMAVGLGNYGLLGPKDQQRYTDDLAQLQIGSVEEQPGAMPEIGPSPDFNANVTQPFNERSSLDQAWGTYGVLWPVVHQQLGVGPQLGHGLLEVLPSVPSGQSNVSGKNILIGTGSIDVTAIHSGNTWTTSVTSRLACTLNVGATLPAGSTVQSVTLNGSPVAHPSVRDTNAGRQVFVSTSCGSTANVTVIAG
;
A
#
# COMPACT_ATOMS: atom_id res chain seq x y z
N MET A 1 -52.47 -36.18 31.90
CA MET A 1 -51.60 -35.56 32.95
C MET A 1 -50.11 -35.55 32.58
N THR A 2 -49.75 -35.64 31.32
CA THR A 2 -48.32 -35.80 30.87
C THR A 2 -47.81 -34.63 30.00
N LYS A 3 -48.59 -33.59 29.75
CA LYS A 3 -48.17 -32.43 28.98
C LYS A 3 -47.89 -31.16 29.82
N LEU A 4 -48.23 -31.13 31.11
CA LEU A 4 -48.00 -29.94 32.00
C LEU A 4 -46.66 -30.02 32.76
N ARG A 5 -45.92 -31.12 32.79
CA ARG A 5 -44.63 -31.25 33.49
C ARG A 5 -43.41 -30.87 32.61
N LYS A 6 -43.57 -30.78 31.26
CA LYS A 6 -42.45 -30.37 30.36
C LYS A 6 -42.32 -28.86 30.19
N ALA A 7 -43.35 -28.08 30.43
CA ALA A 7 -43.32 -26.64 30.31
C ALA A 7 -42.67 -25.93 31.51
N SER A 8 -42.75 -26.50 32.74
CA SER A 8 -42.22 -25.93 33.96
C SER A 8 -40.70 -26.13 34.12
N ILE A 9 -40.11 -27.13 33.49
CA ILE A 9 -38.65 -27.38 33.55
C ILE A 9 -37.90 -26.49 32.54
N SER A 10 -38.46 -26.22 31.36
CA SER A 10 -37.88 -25.33 30.38
C SER A 10 -37.88 -23.87 30.85
N THR A 11 -38.88 -23.43 31.60
CA THR A 11 -38.95 -22.05 32.12
C THR A 11 -38.00 -21.84 33.29
N ALA A 12 -37.77 -22.86 34.10
CA ALA A 12 -36.82 -22.77 35.22
C ALA A 12 -35.35 -22.76 34.73
N ILE A 13 -35.02 -23.49 33.65
CA ILE A 13 -33.69 -23.49 33.06
C ILE A 13 -33.41 -22.16 32.31
N ALA A 14 -34.41 -21.60 31.63
CA ALA A 14 -34.27 -20.28 31.02
C ALA A 14 -34.09 -19.14 32.02
N LEU A 15 -34.76 -19.22 33.20
CA LEU A 15 -34.60 -18.23 34.27
C LEU A 15 -33.25 -18.35 35.00
N ILE A 16 -32.75 -19.56 35.20
CA ILE A 16 -31.41 -19.79 35.78
C ILE A 16 -30.28 -19.36 34.83
N VAL A 17 -30.42 -19.56 33.51
CA VAL A 17 -29.45 -19.07 32.53
C VAL A 17 -29.49 -17.55 32.41
N MET A 18 -30.67 -16.90 32.47
CA MET A 18 -30.75 -15.42 32.51
C MET A 18 -30.22 -14.85 33.83
N LEU A 19 -30.43 -15.47 34.96
CA LEU A 19 -29.90 -15.00 36.25
C LEU A 19 -28.39 -15.22 36.37
N THR A 20 -27.82 -16.29 35.75
CA THR A 20 -26.38 -16.46 35.69
C THR A 20 -25.74 -15.50 34.69
N CYS A 21 -26.36 -15.16 33.54
CA CYS A 21 -25.87 -14.10 32.67
C CYS A 21 -25.93 -12.70 33.28
N MET A 22 -26.95 -12.38 34.08
CA MET A 22 -27.01 -11.09 34.78
C MET A 22 -26.04 -10.99 35.97
N LEU A 23 -25.68 -12.11 36.61
CA LEU A 23 -24.66 -12.13 37.67
C LEU A 23 -23.21 -12.09 37.10
N PHE A 24 -23.00 -12.48 35.86
CA PHE A 24 -21.70 -12.35 35.17
C PHE A 24 -21.50 -10.96 34.52
N GLN A 25 -22.57 -10.21 34.21
CA GLN A 25 -22.42 -8.83 33.71
C GLN A 25 -22.13 -7.80 34.81
N GLY A 26 -22.42 -8.15 36.06
CA GLY A 26 -22.16 -7.28 37.23
C GLY A 26 -20.75 -7.37 37.81
N THR A 27 -19.96 -8.38 37.43
CA THR A 27 -18.57 -8.55 37.91
C THR A 27 -17.49 -8.22 36.90
N SER A 28 -17.82 -8.04 35.62
CA SER A 28 -16.86 -7.62 34.57
C SER A 28 -16.56 -6.12 34.56
N ALA A 29 -17.38 -5.31 35.25
CA ALA A 29 -17.12 -3.86 35.40
C ALA A 29 -16.10 -3.50 36.50
N LEU A 30 -15.68 -4.45 37.34
CA LEU A 30 -14.67 -4.21 38.39
C LEU A 30 -13.33 -4.89 38.18
N ALA A 31 -13.14 -5.68 37.09
CA ALA A 31 -11.88 -6.40 36.80
C ALA A 31 -11.07 -5.78 35.65
N ALA A 32 -11.49 -4.66 35.09
CA ALA A 32 -10.72 -3.91 34.10
C ALA A 32 -9.72 -2.96 34.80
N ARG A 33 -8.90 -3.50 35.67
CA ARG A 33 -7.83 -2.77 36.36
C ARG A 33 -6.60 -3.66 36.48
N SER A 34 -5.80 -3.74 35.44
CA SER A 34 -4.34 -3.78 35.53
C SER A 34 -3.70 -4.23 34.19
N ALA A 35 -2.62 -3.58 33.86
CA ALA A 35 -1.74 -3.75 32.70
C ALA A 35 -2.41 -3.38 31.35
N ALA A 36 -1.86 -2.43 30.68
CA ALA A 36 -2.09 -2.23 29.27
C ALA A 36 -1.62 -3.48 28.51
N THR A 37 -2.51 -4.44 28.31
CA THR A 37 -2.32 -5.46 27.29
C THR A 37 -2.39 -4.71 25.98
N SER A 38 -1.39 -4.86 25.13
CA SER A 38 -1.43 -4.33 23.76
C SER A 38 -2.71 -4.83 23.08
N LEU A 39 -3.39 -3.93 22.40
CA LEU A 39 -4.66 -4.26 21.71
C LEU A 39 -4.44 -5.20 20.54
N SER A 40 -3.21 -5.24 19.98
CA SER A 40 -2.76 -6.04 18.83
C SER A 40 -1.28 -6.40 18.98
N PRO A 41 -0.67 -7.16 18.07
CA PRO A 41 0.79 -7.17 17.86
C PRO A 41 1.32 -5.74 17.71
N THR A 42 2.53 -5.48 18.21
CA THR A 42 3.14 -4.15 18.20
C THR A 42 4.62 -4.20 17.89
N LEU A 43 5.12 -3.13 17.28
CA LEU A 43 6.54 -2.84 17.12
C LEU A 43 6.85 -1.51 17.81
N SER A 44 8.02 -1.38 18.44
CA SER A 44 8.35 -0.19 19.23
C SER A 44 9.77 0.29 18.99
N VAL A 45 9.95 1.61 19.09
CA VAL A 45 11.25 2.29 19.01
C VAL A 45 11.33 3.36 20.09
N SER A 46 12.56 3.66 20.54
CA SER A 46 12.80 4.66 21.61
C SER A 46 13.99 5.58 21.33
N SER A 47 14.51 5.55 20.12
CA SER A 47 15.64 6.38 19.72
C SER A 47 15.31 7.18 18.48
N ASN A 48 15.87 8.40 18.39
CA ASN A 48 15.77 9.27 17.23
C ASN A 48 14.34 9.70 16.84
N LEU A 49 13.40 9.66 17.78
CA LEU A 49 11.96 9.87 17.51
C LEU A 49 11.64 11.19 16.85
N ALA A 50 12.39 12.25 17.17
CA ALA A 50 12.22 13.59 16.59
C ALA A 50 12.58 13.66 15.08
N ASN A 51 13.30 12.66 14.59
CA ASN A 51 13.71 12.55 13.18
C ASN A 51 13.04 11.35 12.47
N ARG A 52 11.95 10.84 13.01
CA ARG A 52 11.20 9.71 12.46
C ARG A 52 9.75 10.15 12.33
N ARG A 53 9.18 9.96 11.12
CA ARG A 53 7.76 10.28 10.84
C ARG A 53 6.89 9.06 11.15
N TYR A 54 5.61 9.33 11.38
CA TYR A 54 4.57 8.30 11.45
C TYR A 54 3.32 8.74 10.70
N VAL A 55 2.52 7.75 10.32
CA VAL A 55 1.14 7.93 9.86
C VAL A 55 0.20 7.06 10.71
N ALA A 56 -0.95 7.63 11.07
CA ALA A 56 -2.11 6.89 11.52
C ALA A 56 -3.23 7.11 10.48
N ALA A 57 -3.67 6.05 9.81
CA ALA A 57 -4.56 6.18 8.66
C ALA A 57 -5.84 5.35 8.77
N GLY A 58 -6.88 5.84 8.09
CA GLY A 58 -8.09 5.14 7.72
C GLY A 58 -8.46 5.51 6.29
N ASP A 59 -9.52 4.92 5.77
CA ASP A 59 -9.91 5.12 4.37
C ASP A 59 -10.42 6.54 4.03
N ARG A 60 -10.70 7.38 5.02
CA ARG A 60 -11.28 8.73 4.82
C ARG A 60 -10.51 9.85 5.52
N ALA A 61 -9.48 9.55 6.29
CA ALA A 61 -8.64 10.54 6.94
C ALA A 61 -7.29 9.94 7.34
N TYR A 62 -6.31 10.79 7.62
CA TYR A 62 -5.01 10.38 8.16
C TYR A 62 -4.37 11.50 8.98
N ASP A 63 -3.44 11.11 9.87
CA ASP A 63 -2.65 11.97 10.75
C ASP A 63 -1.17 11.68 10.55
N LEU A 64 -0.42 12.68 10.15
CA LEU A 64 1.01 12.62 9.82
C LEU A 64 1.82 13.52 10.75
N GLY A 65 2.68 12.92 11.54
CA GLY A 65 3.54 13.64 12.48
C GLY A 65 4.91 12.99 12.63
N SER A 66 5.68 13.45 13.63
CA SER A 66 6.92 12.79 14.05
C SER A 66 6.65 11.89 15.27
N GLU A 67 7.41 10.79 15.38
CA GLU A 67 7.24 9.77 16.44
C GLU A 67 7.42 10.34 17.86
N ASP A 68 7.95 11.54 18.00
CA ASP A 68 8.04 12.25 19.27
C ASP A 68 6.76 13.04 19.63
N GLY A 69 5.74 13.01 18.77
CA GLY A 69 4.42 13.63 18.98
C GLY A 69 4.29 15.07 18.47
N ARG A 70 5.23 15.54 17.65
CA ARG A 70 5.22 16.84 17.02
C ARG A 70 4.70 16.78 15.59
N TYR A 71 4.50 17.95 14.99
CA TYR A 71 4.06 18.12 13.61
C TYR A 71 5.05 19.05 12.87
N PRO A 72 6.22 18.53 12.46
CA PRO A 72 7.17 19.30 11.68
C PRO A 72 6.69 19.50 10.24
N ALA A 73 7.21 20.51 9.55
CA ALA A 73 7.05 20.65 8.12
C ALA A 73 7.62 19.41 7.42
N MET A 74 6.85 18.80 6.50
CA MET A 74 7.29 17.62 5.75
C MET A 74 6.67 17.56 4.36
N GLY A 75 7.34 16.82 3.48
CA GLY A 75 6.92 16.60 2.11
C GLY A 75 7.39 17.69 1.14
N PHE A 76 7.48 17.33 -0.13
CA PHE A 76 7.97 18.21 -1.19
C PHE A 76 6.88 18.60 -2.20
N HIS A 77 5.80 17.84 -2.34
CA HIS A 77 4.73 18.14 -3.30
C HIS A 77 4.01 19.44 -2.99
N THR A 78 3.58 19.64 -1.76
CA THR A 78 3.05 20.92 -1.27
C THR A 78 4.00 21.56 -0.27
N ARG A 79 5.28 21.46 -0.53
CA ARG A 79 6.37 22.25 0.07
C ARG A 79 6.33 22.38 1.58
N GLY A 80 6.35 21.25 2.28
CA GLY A 80 6.35 21.22 3.73
C GLY A 80 4.96 21.06 4.36
N GLU A 81 3.90 21.13 3.58
CA GLU A 81 2.51 21.09 4.04
C GLU A 81 1.87 19.70 4.00
N MET A 82 2.62 18.66 3.62
CA MET A 82 2.06 17.30 3.54
C MET A 82 1.86 16.64 4.91
N GLY A 83 2.42 17.20 5.98
CA GLY A 83 2.17 16.76 7.35
C GLY A 83 0.83 17.25 7.91
N GLY A 84 0.53 16.88 9.17
CA GLY A 84 -0.69 17.25 9.86
C GLY A 84 -1.85 16.32 9.61
N ILE A 85 -3.08 16.84 9.73
CA ILE A 85 -4.32 16.06 9.72
C ILE A 85 -5.09 16.34 8.43
N TRP A 86 -5.39 15.29 7.68
CA TRP A 86 -6.04 15.35 6.39
C TRP A 86 -7.34 14.52 6.34
N THR A 87 -8.26 14.99 5.52
CA THR A 87 -9.38 14.19 5.00
C THR A 87 -9.50 14.43 3.50
N PRO A 88 -9.16 13.46 2.64
CA PRO A 88 -9.19 13.69 1.20
C PRO A 88 -10.50 14.35 0.71
N PRO A 89 -10.44 15.42 -0.09
CA PRO A 89 -9.24 15.97 -0.76
C PRO A 89 -8.50 17.07 0.02
N ILE A 90 -8.87 17.39 1.28
CA ILE A 90 -8.36 18.56 1.98
C ILE A 90 -7.55 18.25 3.23
N LYS A 91 -6.55 19.10 3.50
CA LYS A 91 -5.92 19.23 4.81
C LYS A 91 -6.86 19.94 5.77
N LEU A 92 -6.82 19.57 7.04
CA LEU A 92 -7.64 20.17 8.09
C LEU A 92 -6.81 21.02 9.06
N LEU A 93 -5.73 20.43 9.59
CA LEU A 93 -4.88 21.04 10.60
C LEU A 93 -3.41 20.77 10.30
N ASP A 94 -2.57 21.74 10.62
CA ASP A 94 -1.12 21.53 10.75
C ASP A 94 -0.78 20.60 11.90
N GLY A 95 -1.60 20.60 12.95
CA GLY A 95 -1.42 19.73 14.07
C GLY A 95 -2.30 20.05 15.27
N ILE A 96 -2.15 19.21 16.29
CA ILE A 96 -2.79 19.34 17.61
C ILE A 96 -1.75 19.07 18.69
N TRP A 97 -1.68 19.94 19.70
CA TRP A 97 -0.66 19.90 20.75
C TRP A 97 -1.33 19.95 22.12
N PHE A 98 -0.68 19.32 23.10
CA PHE A 98 -1.23 19.16 24.44
C PHE A 98 -0.29 19.76 25.49
N GLY A 99 -0.86 20.47 26.46
CA GLY A 99 -0.14 21.10 27.56
C GLY A 99 -0.76 20.77 28.93
N ILE A 100 0.05 20.75 29.97
CA ILE A 100 -0.38 20.54 31.35
C ILE A 100 0.09 21.71 32.21
N ASN A 101 -0.88 22.38 32.89
CA ASN A 101 -0.63 23.50 33.78
C ASN A 101 0.16 24.66 33.11
N GLY A 102 -0.21 24.95 31.86
CA GLY A 102 0.43 26.02 31.07
C GLY A 102 1.82 25.68 30.53
N GLN A 103 2.23 24.42 30.60
CA GLN A 103 3.47 23.92 30.01
C GLN A 103 3.16 22.79 29.05
N TRP A 104 3.74 22.87 27.87
CA TRP A 104 3.58 21.85 26.86
C TRP A 104 4.20 20.54 27.33
N ILE A 105 3.58 19.42 26.94
CA ILE A 105 4.09 18.10 27.26
C ILE A 105 5.37 17.88 26.40
N ALA A 106 6.44 17.50 27.09
CA ALA A 106 7.71 17.24 26.39
C ALA A 106 7.60 16.06 25.40
N PRO A 107 8.47 16.00 24.38
CA PRO A 107 8.46 14.97 23.35
C PRO A 107 8.45 13.55 23.91
N ALA A 108 7.88 12.61 23.17
CA ALA A 108 7.78 11.22 23.56
C ALA A 108 9.15 10.57 23.77
N THR A 109 9.18 9.59 24.68
CA THR A 109 10.36 8.78 25.00
C THR A 109 10.34 7.40 24.34
N SER A 110 9.19 6.96 23.85
CA SER A 110 9.03 5.79 23.00
C SER A 110 7.80 5.92 22.13
N PHE A 111 7.87 5.30 20.97
CA PHE A 111 6.82 5.19 19.97
C PHE A 111 6.50 3.72 19.72
N THR A 112 5.25 3.41 19.46
CA THR A 112 4.75 2.05 19.22
C THR A 112 3.74 2.08 18.09
N SER A 113 3.97 1.31 17.04
CA SER A 113 2.98 0.97 16.03
C SER A 113 2.17 -0.24 16.48
N GLY A 114 0.85 -0.16 16.35
CA GLY A 114 -0.08 -1.27 16.49
C GLY A 114 -0.96 -1.38 15.25
N PHE A 115 -1.79 -2.40 15.17
CA PHE A 115 -2.68 -2.58 14.03
C PHE A 115 -3.80 -1.52 14.02
N GLY A 116 -3.63 -0.51 13.13
CA GLY A 116 -4.58 0.58 12.95
C GLY A 116 -4.54 1.67 14.04
N TYR A 117 -3.47 1.75 14.83
CA TYR A 117 -3.21 2.83 15.78
C TYR A 117 -1.71 3.00 16.05
N VAL A 118 -1.34 4.18 16.53
CA VAL A 118 -0.01 4.44 17.10
C VAL A 118 -0.11 4.88 18.56
N GLN A 119 0.94 4.67 19.34
CA GLN A 119 1.01 5.06 20.74
C GLN A 119 2.36 5.67 21.11
N MET A 120 2.32 6.73 21.90
CA MET A 120 3.49 7.46 22.37
C MET A 120 3.52 7.48 23.89
N ALA A 121 4.65 7.10 24.50
CA ALA A 121 4.87 7.29 25.93
C ALA A 121 5.51 8.68 26.14
N LEU A 122 4.80 9.57 26.79
CA LEU A 122 5.23 10.93 27.07
C LEU A 122 5.92 11.03 28.44
N PRO A 123 6.89 11.93 28.63
CA PRO A 123 7.58 12.06 29.90
C PRO A 123 6.65 12.46 31.05
N THR A 124 6.98 12.00 32.22
CA THR A 124 6.28 12.43 33.45
C THR A 124 6.41 13.93 33.64
N THR A 125 5.28 14.64 33.68
CA THR A 125 5.26 16.10 33.85
C THR A 125 4.78 16.55 35.22
N GLY A 126 5.25 17.73 35.63
CA GLY A 126 4.82 18.46 36.80
C GLY A 126 5.19 17.82 38.14
N THR A 127 4.91 18.54 39.22
CA THR A 127 5.15 18.11 40.64
C THR A 127 4.32 16.88 41.02
N ASN A 128 3.22 16.62 40.31
CA ASN A 128 2.31 15.52 40.58
C ASN A 128 2.65 14.21 39.89
N ARG A 129 3.74 14.17 39.11
CA ARG A 129 4.23 13.01 38.38
C ARG A 129 3.12 12.29 37.57
N LEU A 130 2.55 13.00 36.64
CA LEU A 130 1.61 12.41 35.69
C LEU A 130 2.36 11.59 34.65
N ASN A 131 2.08 10.31 34.60
CA ASN A 131 2.48 9.48 33.45
C ASN A 131 1.42 9.64 32.38
N ILE A 132 1.84 9.90 31.16
CA ILE A 132 0.98 10.21 30.02
C ILE A 132 1.30 9.26 28.90
N ALA A 133 0.26 8.66 28.30
CA ALA A 133 0.34 7.98 27.01
C ALA A 133 -0.64 8.65 26.04
N ARG A 134 -0.19 8.93 24.84
CA ARG A 134 -1.02 9.39 23.71
C ARG A 134 -1.26 8.22 22.78
N THR A 135 -2.49 8.04 22.33
CA THR A 135 -2.90 7.05 21.33
C THR A 135 -3.62 7.78 20.20
N ASP A 136 -3.13 7.65 18.98
CA ASP A 136 -3.71 8.24 17.78
C ASP A 136 -4.24 7.14 16.87
N PHE A 137 -5.43 7.34 16.30
CA PHE A 137 -6.05 6.40 15.39
C PHE A 137 -7.08 7.09 14.50
N VAL A 138 -7.36 6.47 13.36
CA VAL A 138 -8.40 6.95 12.43
C VAL A 138 -9.47 5.86 12.28
N PRO A 139 -10.71 6.12 12.66
CA PRO A 139 -11.81 5.17 12.47
C PRO A 139 -12.09 4.98 10.96
N ASP A 140 -12.26 3.74 10.50
CA ASP A 140 -12.64 3.48 9.12
C ASP A 140 -14.03 4.04 8.80
N GLY A 141 -14.19 4.58 7.60
CA GLY A 141 -15.43 5.23 7.14
C GLY A 141 -15.68 6.63 7.73
N ARG A 142 -14.74 7.18 8.53
CA ARG A 142 -14.88 8.49 9.17
C ARG A 142 -13.89 9.51 8.62
N ARG A 143 -14.35 10.73 8.46
CA ARG A 143 -13.53 11.91 8.14
C ARG A 143 -13.05 12.56 9.44
N ALA A 144 -12.39 11.76 10.30
CA ALA A 144 -12.01 12.18 11.66
C ALA A 144 -10.82 11.39 12.17
N VAL A 145 -10.03 12.03 13.04
CA VAL A 145 -8.92 11.44 13.80
C VAL A 145 -9.22 11.51 15.29
N GLY A 146 -8.96 10.43 16.02
CA GLY A 146 -9.11 10.32 17.46
C GLY A 146 -7.77 10.34 18.19
N PHE A 147 -7.64 11.17 19.22
CA PHE A 147 -6.47 11.31 20.08
C PHE A 147 -6.85 10.98 21.52
N GLY A 148 -6.30 9.91 22.06
CA GLY A 148 -6.55 9.46 23.44
C GLY A 148 -5.39 9.82 24.38
N LEU A 149 -5.59 10.72 25.32
CA LEU A 149 -4.62 10.99 26.38
C LEU A 149 -4.95 10.17 27.62
N THR A 150 -4.17 9.15 27.91
CA THR A 150 -4.27 8.35 29.14
C THR A 150 -3.34 8.90 30.20
N LEU A 151 -3.93 9.47 31.24
CA LEU A 151 -3.25 10.10 32.36
C LEU A 151 -3.32 9.21 33.59
N THR A 152 -2.17 8.94 34.23
CA THR A 152 -2.10 8.20 35.48
C THR A 152 -1.35 9.01 36.52
N ALA A 153 -1.93 9.23 37.69
CA ALA A 153 -1.33 10.04 38.75
C ALA A 153 -0.90 9.17 39.93
N SER A 154 0.24 9.49 40.53
CA SER A 154 0.69 8.92 41.79
C SER A 154 -0.06 9.53 42.99
N ASN A 155 -0.41 10.82 42.89
CA ASN A 155 -1.10 11.60 43.94
C ASN A 155 -2.33 12.29 43.34
N SER A 156 -3.38 12.52 44.16
CA SER A 156 -4.53 13.32 43.73
C SER A 156 -4.13 14.79 43.56
N ALA A 157 -4.46 15.36 42.41
CA ALA A 157 -4.21 16.77 42.13
C ALA A 157 -5.15 17.31 41.05
N PRO A 158 -5.55 18.60 41.18
CA PRO A 158 -6.11 19.34 40.08
C PRO A 158 -5.00 19.65 39.05
N PHE A 159 -5.38 19.74 37.79
CA PHE A 159 -4.52 20.19 36.73
C PHE A 159 -5.33 20.90 35.64
N THR A 160 -4.66 21.75 34.87
CA THR A 160 -5.21 22.35 33.68
C THR A 160 -4.67 21.59 32.47
N LEU A 161 -5.55 21.15 31.58
CA LEU A 161 -5.17 20.60 30.28
C LEU A 161 -5.43 21.65 29.21
N ASN A 162 -4.40 21.99 28.46
CA ASN A 162 -4.43 22.87 27.30
C ASN A 162 -4.38 22.03 26.03
N VAL A 163 -5.21 22.34 25.05
CA VAL A 163 -5.23 21.69 23.74
C VAL A 163 -5.18 22.77 22.68
N ASP A 164 -4.10 22.78 21.97
CA ASP A 164 -3.80 23.74 20.92
C ASP A 164 -4.05 23.12 19.57
N ALA A 165 -4.70 23.84 18.66
CA ALA A 165 -4.92 23.41 17.29
C ALA A 165 -4.71 24.60 16.34
N HIS A 166 -4.04 24.31 15.22
CA HIS A 166 -3.82 25.27 14.15
C HIS A 166 -4.38 24.67 12.85
N SER A 167 -5.29 25.41 12.21
CA SER A 167 -5.84 24.99 10.91
C SER A 167 -4.90 25.35 9.77
N GLU A 168 -4.95 24.54 8.74
CA GLU A 168 -4.49 24.85 7.39
C GLU A 168 -5.43 24.14 6.44
N LEU A 169 -6.57 24.80 6.13
CA LEU A 169 -7.56 24.24 5.22
C LEU A 169 -7.10 24.49 3.79
N MET A 170 -6.59 23.46 3.14
CA MET A 170 -6.04 23.54 1.79
C MET A 170 -6.31 22.27 1.00
N ASP A 171 -6.35 22.37 -0.32
CA ASP A 171 -6.40 21.24 -1.23
C ASP A 171 -4.99 20.66 -1.46
N ALA A 172 -4.90 19.38 -1.77
CA ALA A 172 -3.66 18.76 -2.24
C ALA A 172 -3.19 19.33 -3.59
N TYR A 173 -4.11 19.82 -4.41
CA TYR A 173 -3.81 20.57 -5.63
C TYR A 173 -3.61 22.08 -5.32
N PRO A 174 -2.76 22.80 -6.05
CA PRO A 174 -1.78 22.30 -7.02
C PRO A 174 -0.48 21.86 -6.38
N TRP A 175 0.29 21.04 -7.08
CA TRP A 175 1.66 20.74 -6.70
C TRP A 175 2.50 22.00 -6.58
N GLY A 176 3.53 21.96 -5.73
CA GLY A 176 4.39 23.08 -5.49
C GLY A 176 5.10 23.68 -6.71
N PHE A 177 5.12 23.01 -7.85
CA PHE A 177 5.74 23.49 -9.11
C PHE A 177 4.73 23.90 -10.18
N THR A 178 3.42 23.71 -9.94
CA THR A 178 2.39 24.08 -10.91
C THR A 178 2.07 25.57 -10.87
N THR A 179 1.44 26.08 -11.93
CA THR A 179 0.89 27.42 -12.04
C THR A 179 -0.59 27.35 -12.43
N PRO A 180 -1.54 27.91 -11.68
CA PRO A 180 -1.31 28.71 -10.46
C PRO A 180 -0.84 27.86 -9.29
N ASP A 181 -0.03 28.45 -8.39
CA ASP A 181 0.52 27.77 -7.24
C ASP A 181 -0.45 27.75 -6.04
N GLN A 182 -0.11 27.00 -4.99
CA GLN A 182 -0.93 26.84 -3.79
C GLN A 182 -1.28 28.18 -3.12
N THR A 183 -0.41 29.17 -3.18
CA THR A 183 -0.69 30.48 -2.58
C THR A 183 -1.90 31.20 -3.21
N GLN A 184 -2.25 30.85 -4.43
CA GLN A 184 -3.39 31.41 -5.16
C GLN A 184 -4.70 30.64 -4.88
N PHE A 185 -4.61 29.33 -4.59
CA PHE A 185 -5.77 28.51 -4.27
C PHE A 185 -6.19 28.62 -2.81
N ASN A 186 -5.25 28.75 -1.90
CA ASN A 186 -5.50 28.79 -0.47
C ASN A 186 -6.10 30.16 -0.08
N LEU A 187 -7.25 30.15 0.61
CA LEU A 187 -7.91 31.32 1.18
C LEU A 187 -7.63 31.44 2.69
N PRO A 188 -7.83 32.61 3.32
CA PRO A 188 -7.65 32.75 4.76
C PRO A 188 -8.67 31.94 5.57
N ASP A 189 -8.18 31.19 6.54
CA ASP A 189 -8.99 30.49 7.52
C ASP A 189 -9.59 31.43 8.56
N THR A 190 -10.72 31.05 9.07
CA THR A 190 -11.34 31.68 10.24
C THR A 190 -11.48 30.66 11.36
N ALA A 191 -11.22 31.10 12.60
CA ALA A 191 -11.34 30.26 13.78
C ALA A 191 -12.38 30.80 14.75
N ALA A 192 -13.26 29.94 15.28
CA ALA A 192 -14.27 30.26 16.25
C ALA A 192 -14.29 29.27 17.41
N PHE A 193 -14.76 29.71 18.58
CA PHE A 193 -15.11 28.86 19.71
C PHE A 193 -16.61 28.92 19.92
N ASN A 194 -17.30 27.77 19.83
CA ASN A 194 -18.76 27.70 19.97
C ASN A 194 -19.26 27.41 21.41
N GLY A 195 -18.35 27.47 22.39
CA GLY A 195 -18.63 27.14 23.80
C GLY A 195 -18.28 25.69 24.19
N LYS A 196 -17.97 24.82 23.21
CA LYS A 196 -17.58 23.42 23.42
C LYS A 196 -16.41 22.98 22.54
N GLN A 197 -16.35 23.49 21.31
CA GLN A 197 -15.43 23.04 20.26
C GLN A 197 -14.76 24.24 19.62
N LEU A 198 -13.56 24.01 19.08
CA LEU A 198 -12.97 24.89 18.08
C LEU A 198 -13.59 24.56 16.71
N VAL A 199 -13.81 25.59 15.93
CA VAL A 199 -14.37 25.50 14.59
C VAL A 199 -13.50 26.31 13.68
N PHE A 200 -12.95 25.69 12.65
CA PHE A 200 -12.15 26.35 11.62
C PHE A 200 -12.90 26.26 10.30
N GLN A 201 -12.84 27.31 9.49
CA GLN A 201 -13.52 27.37 8.20
C GLN A 201 -12.71 28.17 7.18
N GLU A 202 -12.65 27.64 5.97
CA GLU A 202 -12.31 28.38 4.76
C GLU A 202 -13.53 28.43 3.83
N VAL A 203 -13.99 29.64 3.48
CA VAL A 203 -15.19 29.84 2.66
C VAL A 203 -14.91 30.88 1.60
N GLY A 204 -15.08 30.54 0.34
CA GLY A 204 -14.93 31.49 -0.75
C GLY A 204 -14.72 30.83 -2.10
N THR A 205 -14.26 31.64 -3.03
CA THR A 205 -13.80 31.20 -4.35
C THR A 205 -12.37 31.68 -4.53
N PRO A 206 -11.40 30.77 -4.72
CA PRO A 206 -10.03 31.20 -5.03
C PRO A 206 -10.00 32.12 -6.27
N PRO A 207 -9.10 33.13 -6.28
CA PRO A 207 -9.01 34.07 -7.40
C PRO A 207 -8.30 33.48 -8.63
N VAL A 208 -8.67 32.26 -8.98
CA VAL A 208 -8.10 31.46 -10.07
C VAL A 208 -9.20 31.13 -11.08
N ALA A 209 -8.88 31.22 -12.37
CA ALA A 209 -9.84 30.90 -13.42
C ALA A 209 -10.30 29.43 -13.27
N ASN A 210 -11.60 29.20 -13.45
CA ASN A 210 -12.29 27.91 -13.30
C ASN A 210 -12.31 27.32 -11.87
N ALA A 211 -11.80 28.03 -10.86
CA ALA A 211 -11.98 27.61 -9.47
C ALA A 211 -13.47 27.67 -9.08
N THR A 212 -13.89 26.69 -8.30
CA THR A 212 -15.27 26.59 -7.79
C THR A 212 -15.35 27.15 -6.37
N PRO A 213 -16.49 27.77 -5.98
CA PRO A 213 -16.73 28.12 -4.58
C PRO A 213 -16.63 26.88 -3.69
N HIS A 214 -15.97 27.00 -2.54
CA HIS A 214 -15.93 25.94 -1.55
C HIS A 214 -16.28 26.46 -0.14
N SER A 215 -16.57 25.54 0.74
CA SER A 215 -16.83 25.78 2.16
C SER A 215 -16.24 24.60 2.94
N TRP A 216 -14.98 24.72 3.26
CA TRP A 216 -14.27 23.68 4.02
C TRP A 216 -14.35 23.96 5.53
N ALA A 217 -14.34 22.92 6.34
CA ALA A 217 -14.41 23.09 7.78
C ALA A 217 -13.72 21.98 8.55
N ALA A 218 -13.13 22.36 9.69
CA ALA A 218 -12.61 21.44 10.69
C ALA A 218 -13.22 21.76 12.07
N VAL A 219 -13.45 20.71 12.89
CA VAL A 219 -14.00 20.81 14.24
C VAL A 219 -13.11 20.02 15.21
N VAL A 220 -12.72 20.65 16.31
CA VAL A 220 -11.86 20.03 17.35
C VAL A 220 -12.52 20.14 18.72
N GLY A 221 -12.53 19.05 19.46
CA GLY A 221 -13.08 19.06 20.83
C GLY A 221 -12.87 17.76 21.56
N ALA A 222 -13.21 17.76 22.87
CA ALA A 222 -13.11 16.60 23.73
C ALA A 222 -14.46 15.89 23.88
N THR A 223 -14.42 14.56 23.95
CA THR A 223 -15.60 13.72 24.23
C THR A 223 -16.04 13.88 25.69
N GLY A 224 -17.30 14.26 25.89
CA GLY A 224 -17.91 14.31 27.20
C GLY A 224 -17.39 15.40 28.14
N LEU A 225 -16.49 16.28 27.74
CA LEU A 225 -15.95 17.38 28.51
C LEU A 225 -16.36 18.73 27.93
N THR A 226 -16.51 19.71 28.77
CA THR A 226 -16.74 21.10 28.40
C THR A 226 -15.51 21.92 28.79
N PRO A 227 -14.85 22.62 27.86
CA PRO A 227 -13.73 23.48 28.20
C PRO A 227 -14.18 24.70 28.98
N VAL A 228 -13.31 25.23 29.85
CA VAL A 228 -13.55 26.47 30.60
C VAL A 228 -13.31 27.71 29.77
N SER A 229 -12.51 27.60 28.71
CA SER A 229 -12.24 28.66 27.72
C SER A 229 -11.84 28.11 26.36
N GLY A 230 -12.05 28.93 25.33
CA GLY A 230 -11.42 28.81 24.01
C GLY A 230 -10.84 30.15 23.63
N THR A 231 -9.51 30.27 23.62
CA THR A 231 -8.80 31.52 23.28
C THR A 231 -8.53 31.63 21.80
N THR A 232 -8.40 32.83 21.32
CA THR A 232 -7.97 33.14 19.94
C THR A 232 -6.53 33.61 19.92
N GLY A 233 -5.77 33.16 18.93
CA GLY A 233 -4.47 33.70 18.59
C GLY A 233 -4.18 33.38 17.13
N SER A 234 -3.73 34.33 16.37
CA SER A 234 -3.38 34.13 14.96
C SER A 234 -2.04 33.40 14.77
N ASP A 235 -1.21 33.35 15.80
CA ASP A 235 0.16 32.83 15.73
C ASP A 235 0.38 31.60 16.62
N PHE A 236 -0.70 30.98 17.10
CA PHE A 236 -0.59 29.88 18.02
C PHE A 236 -0.42 28.56 17.27
N ARG A 237 0.72 27.92 17.42
CA ARG A 237 1.13 26.72 16.67
C ARG A 237 1.74 25.65 17.55
N GLY A 238 1.36 25.65 18.79
CA GLY A 238 1.94 24.73 19.76
C GLY A 238 3.36 25.10 20.18
N PRO A 239 4.01 24.23 20.93
CA PRO A 239 5.25 24.50 21.63
C PRO A 239 6.52 24.25 20.81
N GLN A 240 6.43 24.07 19.53
CA GLN A 240 7.59 23.72 18.71
C GLN A 240 8.48 24.94 18.47
N ASP A 241 9.78 24.77 18.71
CA ASP A 241 10.78 25.79 18.43
C ASP A 241 11.90 25.19 17.57
N PRO A 242 12.16 25.71 16.38
CA PRO A 242 11.46 26.83 15.77
C PRO A 242 9.98 26.51 15.52
N PRO A 243 9.13 27.55 15.55
CA PRO A 243 7.71 27.33 15.27
C PRO A 243 7.61 26.75 13.89
N VAL A 244 7.18 25.66 13.94
CA VAL A 244 6.62 24.75 13.16
C VAL A 244 6.92 24.55 11.71
N ILE A 245 6.33 25.14 10.91
CA ILE A 245 6.06 24.67 9.57
C ILE A 245 6.96 25.41 8.61
N CYS A 246 7.55 26.47 9.07
CA CYS A 246 8.39 27.29 8.24
C CYS A 246 9.83 27.25 8.65
N PRO A 247 10.76 26.76 7.83
CA PRO A 247 12.16 27.10 8.01
C PRO A 247 12.29 28.62 7.92
N ALA A 248 12.78 29.25 9.00
CA ALA A 248 12.83 30.70 9.18
C ALA A 248 13.72 31.44 8.16
N SER A 249 14.46 30.70 7.36
CA SER A 249 15.25 31.25 6.26
C SER A 249 15.76 30.10 5.43
N GLY A 250 15.38 29.99 4.26
CA GLY A 250 15.96 29.00 3.40
C GLY A 250 15.75 29.36 1.99
N ALA A 251 16.67 28.95 1.22
CA ALA A 251 16.50 28.99 -0.19
C ALA A 251 15.23 28.21 -0.51
N ASP A 252 14.15 28.87 -0.47
CA ASP A 252 13.36 29.10 -1.63
C ASP A 252 12.46 28.07 -2.21
N LEU A 253 12.59 26.81 -1.89
CA LEU A 253 11.67 25.80 -2.41
C LEU A 253 10.42 25.67 -1.52
N PHE A 254 10.56 25.88 -0.24
CA PHE A 254 9.48 25.68 0.71
C PHE A 254 9.14 26.97 1.43
N ARG A 255 8.02 27.53 1.10
CA ARG A 255 7.38 28.59 1.87
C ARG A 255 6.43 27.93 2.84
N CYS A 256 6.34 28.46 3.99
CA CYS A 256 5.43 27.97 4.97
C CYS A 256 4.17 28.82 5.04
N ASP A 257 3.21 28.33 5.75
CA ASP A 257 1.89 28.87 5.88
C ASP A 257 1.86 30.38 6.21
N ASP A 258 2.71 30.86 7.11
CA ASP A 258 2.74 32.25 7.51
C ASP A 258 3.18 33.22 6.44
N SER A 259 3.87 32.76 5.45
CA SER A 259 4.50 33.62 4.47
C SER A 259 4.07 33.41 3.03
N GLY A 260 3.45 32.28 2.73
CA GLY A 260 3.15 31.92 1.36
C GLY A 260 1.95 31.04 1.18
N PHE A 261 2.00 29.84 1.70
CA PHE A 261 0.89 28.89 1.56
C PHE A 261 -0.17 29.14 2.61
N GLY A 262 0.29 29.34 3.85
CA GLY A 262 -0.56 29.35 4.98
C GLY A 262 -1.33 30.62 5.19
N LYS A 263 -2.56 30.43 5.42
CA LYS A 263 -3.50 31.44 5.87
C LYS A 263 -4.31 30.84 7.01
N GLY A 264 -3.72 29.91 7.74
CA GLY A 264 -4.31 29.17 8.83
C GLY A 264 -4.63 30.03 10.05
N ALA A 265 -5.33 29.45 11.00
CA ALA A 265 -5.74 30.11 12.22
C ALA A 265 -5.57 29.20 13.44
N GLY A 266 -4.99 29.73 14.54
CA GLY A 266 -4.75 29.00 15.76
C GLY A 266 -5.78 29.27 16.85
N ARG A 267 -6.08 28.24 17.68
CA ARG A 267 -6.90 28.35 18.88
C ARG A 267 -6.54 27.33 19.93
N GLU A 268 -6.83 27.63 21.18
CA GLU A 268 -6.62 26.79 22.34
C GLU A 268 -7.93 26.48 23.08
N LEU A 269 -8.13 25.22 23.48
CA LEU A 269 -9.12 24.80 24.50
C LEU A 269 -8.43 24.59 25.84
N THR A 270 -9.07 25.04 26.92
CA THR A 270 -8.59 24.86 28.29
C THR A 270 -9.60 24.07 29.11
N TYR A 271 -9.14 23.03 29.82
CA TYR A 271 -9.95 22.20 30.70
C TYR A 271 -9.35 22.19 32.10
N ASN A 272 -10.22 22.39 33.15
CA ASN A 272 -9.82 22.18 34.53
C ASN A 272 -10.28 20.79 34.97
N LEU A 273 -9.34 19.95 35.34
CA LEU A 273 -9.57 18.53 35.63
C LEU A 273 -9.01 18.13 36.99
N MET A 274 -9.55 17.03 37.55
CA MET A 274 -9.07 16.41 38.79
C MET A 274 -8.73 14.96 38.50
N LEU A 275 -7.51 14.55 38.75
CA LEU A 275 -7.11 13.15 38.73
C LEU A 275 -6.86 12.65 40.16
N HIS A 276 -7.48 11.54 40.54
CA HIS A 276 -7.32 10.95 41.86
C HIS A 276 -6.07 10.04 41.88
N ALA A 277 -5.47 9.93 43.08
CA ALA A 277 -4.29 9.11 43.31
C ALA A 277 -4.50 7.65 42.84
N LYS A 278 -3.56 7.09 42.16
CA LYS A 278 -3.54 5.70 41.65
C LYS A 278 -4.73 5.36 40.75
N THR A 279 -5.31 6.37 40.11
CA THR A 279 -6.33 6.18 39.07
C THR A 279 -5.75 6.52 37.71
N SER A 280 -6.34 5.96 36.66
CA SER A 280 -6.08 6.30 35.26
C SER A 280 -7.34 6.92 34.66
N MET A 281 -7.17 7.91 33.80
CA MET A 281 -8.23 8.57 33.07
C MET A 281 -7.77 8.71 31.60
N THR A 282 -8.59 8.28 30.66
CA THR A 282 -8.36 8.57 29.23
C THR A 282 -9.32 9.68 28.79
N ILE A 283 -8.77 10.73 28.22
CA ILE A 283 -9.52 11.83 27.62
C ILE A 283 -9.36 11.71 26.11
N TRP A 284 -10.48 11.63 25.42
CA TRP A 284 -10.49 11.56 23.97
C TRP A 284 -10.75 12.92 23.35
N PHE A 285 -9.90 13.29 22.40
CA PHE A 285 -10.08 14.42 21.50
C PHE A 285 -10.37 13.90 20.11
N THR A 286 -11.20 14.62 19.39
CA THR A 286 -11.55 14.31 17.99
C THR A 286 -11.30 15.54 17.15
N VAL A 287 -10.58 15.34 16.05
CA VAL A 287 -10.50 16.27 14.91
C VAL A 287 -11.33 15.69 13.80
N ALA A 288 -12.29 16.43 13.30
CA ALA A 288 -13.12 15.98 12.17
C ALA A 288 -13.29 17.11 11.17
N GLY A 289 -13.44 16.79 9.89
CA GLY A 289 -13.57 17.79 8.86
C GLY A 289 -14.41 17.38 7.66
N SER A 290 -14.67 18.37 6.80
CA SER A 290 -15.40 18.14 5.56
C SER A 290 -15.15 19.25 4.54
N ASP A 291 -15.05 18.86 3.27
CA ASP A 291 -15.08 19.73 2.10
C ASP A 291 -16.53 20.16 1.72
N GLU A 292 -17.55 19.60 2.40
CA GLU A 292 -18.97 19.88 2.18
C GLU A 292 -19.54 20.93 3.18
N GLY A 293 -18.68 21.54 3.98
CA GLY A 293 -19.02 22.64 4.87
C GLY A 293 -19.18 22.26 6.34
N LEU A 294 -19.38 23.28 7.18
CA LEU A 294 -19.40 23.17 8.63
C LEU A 294 -20.45 22.17 9.14
N SER A 295 -21.62 22.11 8.55
CA SER A 295 -22.68 21.20 9.00
C SER A 295 -22.26 19.72 8.83
N ALA A 296 -21.59 19.39 7.73
CA ALA A 296 -21.05 18.06 7.48
C ALA A 296 -19.89 17.75 8.44
N ALA A 297 -18.94 18.68 8.62
CA ALA A 297 -17.86 18.52 9.59
C ALA A 297 -18.35 18.32 11.02
N GLN A 298 -19.41 19.03 11.43
CA GLN A 298 -20.04 18.84 12.74
C GLN A 298 -20.73 17.50 12.88
N ALA A 299 -21.34 16.98 11.82
CA ALA A 299 -21.96 15.65 11.80
C ALA A 299 -20.90 14.55 11.96
N GLU A 300 -19.77 14.67 11.23
CA GLU A 300 -18.62 13.75 11.36
C GLU A 300 -18.03 13.82 12.78
N TYR A 301 -17.83 15.03 13.32
CA TYR A 301 -17.37 15.20 14.71
C TYR A 301 -18.29 14.50 15.70
N GLN A 302 -19.61 14.72 15.59
CA GLN A 302 -20.59 14.11 16.50
C GLN A 302 -20.57 12.58 16.42
N ALA A 303 -20.46 12.04 15.23
CA ALA A 303 -20.38 10.60 15.02
C ALA A 303 -19.09 10.00 15.62
N ALA A 304 -17.92 10.54 15.26
CA ALA A 304 -16.63 10.03 15.70
C ALA A 304 -16.37 10.27 17.22
N SER A 305 -16.87 11.36 17.79
CA SER A 305 -16.70 11.69 19.22
C SER A 305 -17.73 11.04 20.14
N ALA A 306 -18.68 10.27 19.62
CA ALA A 306 -19.72 9.63 20.45
C ALA A 306 -19.13 8.59 21.41
N ASP A 307 -18.25 7.73 20.92
CA ASP A 307 -17.51 6.73 21.70
C ASP A 307 -16.18 6.36 21.02
N PRO A 308 -15.15 7.22 21.10
CA PRO A 308 -13.88 6.96 20.44
C PRO A 308 -13.16 5.68 20.92
N ALA A 309 -13.39 5.28 22.15
CA ALA A 309 -12.83 4.04 22.69
C ALA A 309 -13.40 2.79 21.96
N SER A 310 -14.71 2.79 21.69
CA SER A 310 -15.35 1.75 20.87
C SER A 310 -14.90 1.79 19.41
N GLU A 311 -14.73 2.98 18.83
CA GLU A 311 -14.22 3.13 17.46
C GLU A 311 -12.79 2.57 17.34
N LEU A 312 -11.89 2.86 18.30
CA LEU A 312 -10.56 2.26 18.35
C LEU A 312 -10.62 0.72 18.45
N GLN A 313 -11.51 0.19 19.31
CA GLN A 313 -11.67 -1.26 19.43
C GLN A 313 -12.18 -1.89 18.13
N ALA A 314 -13.10 -1.24 17.43
CA ALA A 314 -13.62 -1.69 16.14
C ALA A 314 -12.51 -1.67 15.07
N LYS A 315 -11.70 -0.60 15.01
CA LYS A 315 -10.53 -0.49 14.10
C LYS A 315 -9.56 -1.64 14.35
N VAL A 316 -9.15 -1.87 15.59
CA VAL A 316 -8.23 -2.96 15.93
C VAL A 316 -8.82 -4.33 15.62
N ALA A 317 -10.11 -4.54 15.88
CA ALA A 317 -10.79 -5.81 15.56
C ALA A 317 -10.82 -6.08 14.05
N SER A 318 -11.07 -5.06 13.23
CA SER A 318 -10.99 -5.14 11.76
C SER A 318 -9.57 -5.54 11.30
N ARG A 319 -8.55 -4.90 11.86
CA ARG A 319 -7.15 -5.18 11.54
C ARG A 319 -6.67 -6.56 12.01
N LEU A 320 -7.15 -7.04 13.15
CA LEU A 320 -6.90 -8.41 13.62
C LEU A 320 -7.62 -9.45 12.74
N ALA A 321 -8.81 -9.13 12.22
CA ALA A 321 -9.49 -9.99 11.26
C ALA A 321 -8.70 -10.09 9.94
N LEU A 322 -8.14 -8.98 9.48
CA LEU A 322 -7.23 -8.93 8.33
C LEU A 322 -5.96 -9.75 8.59
N ASP A 323 -5.34 -9.63 9.76
CA ASP A 323 -4.19 -10.47 10.15
C ASP A 323 -4.53 -11.96 10.13
N GLY A 324 -5.77 -12.34 10.45
CA GLY A 324 -6.27 -13.71 10.37
C GLY A 324 -6.38 -14.28 8.94
N GLN A 325 -6.26 -13.44 7.91
CA GLN A 325 -6.20 -13.86 6.50
C GLN A 325 -4.76 -14.09 6.07
N THR A 326 -4.53 -15.05 5.19
CA THR A 326 -3.19 -15.37 4.65
C THR A 326 -2.10 -15.36 5.73
N GLN A 327 -2.29 -16.18 6.75
CA GLN A 327 -1.30 -16.35 7.82
C GLN A 327 -0.18 -17.28 7.34
N VAL A 328 1.06 -16.80 7.38
CA VAL A 328 2.22 -17.59 6.96
C VAL A 328 3.08 -18.00 8.16
N SER A 329 3.74 -19.14 8.02
CA SER A 329 4.77 -19.61 8.95
C SER A 329 6.00 -20.04 8.16
N LEU A 330 7.09 -19.32 8.39
CA LEU A 330 8.40 -19.51 7.79
C LEU A 330 9.41 -19.74 8.93
N PRO A 331 9.56 -20.99 9.43
CA PRO A 331 10.38 -21.23 10.61
C PRO A 331 11.87 -20.89 10.41
N GLY A 332 12.36 -20.91 9.18
CA GLY A 332 13.72 -20.49 8.82
C GLY A 332 13.87 -18.97 8.61
N ASP A 333 12.74 -18.23 8.56
CA ASP A 333 12.71 -16.80 8.26
C ASP A 333 11.55 -16.09 8.99
N PRO A 334 11.67 -15.92 10.31
CA PRO A 334 10.60 -15.29 11.10
C PRO A 334 10.42 -13.79 10.81
N MET A 335 11.45 -13.11 10.29
CA MET A 335 11.37 -11.68 9.97
C MET A 335 10.53 -11.47 8.71
N LEU A 336 10.73 -12.27 7.68
CA LEU A 336 9.88 -12.25 6.48
C LEU A 336 8.44 -12.63 6.81
N ALA A 337 8.21 -13.62 7.69
CA ALA A 337 6.86 -13.95 8.16
C ALA A 337 6.18 -12.77 8.88
N ALA A 338 6.94 -12.00 9.67
CA ALA A 338 6.44 -10.77 10.29
C ALA A 338 6.15 -9.69 9.24
N ALA A 339 7.03 -9.53 8.24
CA ALA A 339 6.82 -8.59 7.14
C ALA A 339 5.54 -8.89 6.35
N VAL A 340 5.21 -10.15 6.07
CA VAL A 340 3.91 -10.52 5.48
C VAL A 340 2.73 -10.02 6.33
N THR A 341 2.82 -10.14 7.64
CA THR A 341 1.78 -9.64 8.55
C THR A 341 1.63 -8.11 8.47
N TRP A 342 2.73 -7.36 8.52
CA TRP A 342 2.71 -5.91 8.50
C TRP A 342 2.38 -5.35 7.11
N SER A 343 2.83 -5.95 6.03
CA SER A 343 2.44 -5.54 4.66
C SER A 343 0.92 -5.56 4.44
N LYS A 344 0.19 -6.48 5.09
CA LYS A 344 -1.29 -6.44 5.08
C LYS A 344 -1.86 -5.21 5.76
N GLN A 345 -1.20 -4.74 6.82
CA GLN A 345 -1.62 -3.54 7.55
C GLN A 345 -1.29 -2.26 6.74
N ASP A 346 -0.11 -2.21 6.12
CA ASP A 346 0.32 -1.07 5.27
C ASP A 346 -0.68 -0.83 4.13
N MET A 347 -1.02 -1.89 3.37
CA MET A 347 -2.04 -1.77 2.32
C MET A 347 -3.39 -1.29 2.86
N ALA A 348 -3.78 -1.72 4.05
CA ALA A 348 -5.02 -1.24 4.66
C ALA A 348 -4.93 0.20 5.23
N ASP A 349 -3.73 0.69 5.55
CA ASP A 349 -3.49 2.09 5.91
C ASP A 349 -3.45 2.99 4.66
N LEU A 350 -2.91 2.50 3.55
CA LEU A 350 -2.83 3.20 2.26
C LEU A 350 -4.14 3.16 1.45
N THR A 351 -5.10 2.30 1.80
CA THR A 351 -6.43 2.29 1.17
C THR A 351 -7.17 3.59 1.47
N GLN A 352 -7.44 4.40 0.44
CA GLN A 352 -8.07 5.71 0.55
C GLN A 352 -9.37 5.78 -0.26
N GLN A 353 -10.26 6.69 0.15
CA GLN A 353 -11.48 7.02 -0.59
C GLN A 353 -11.66 8.53 -0.69
N ALA A 354 -11.80 9.02 -1.91
CA ALA A 354 -12.20 10.41 -2.20
C ALA A 354 -13.60 10.45 -2.85
N ASN A 355 -14.33 11.54 -2.61
CA ASN A 355 -15.67 11.72 -3.13
C ASN A 355 -15.80 13.04 -3.92
N ASN A 356 -16.80 13.13 -4.80
CA ASN A 356 -17.15 14.34 -5.55
C ASN A 356 -16.01 14.89 -6.42
N LEU A 357 -15.25 14.00 -7.06
CA LEU A 357 -14.09 14.39 -7.87
C LEU A 357 -14.51 15.09 -9.16
N ASN A 358 -13.87 16.20 -9.45
CA ASN A 358 -13.93 16.88 -10.74
C ASN A 358 -12.70 16.51 -11.57
N ILE A 359 -12.83 15.58 -12.50
CA ILE A 359 -11.71 15.10 -13.31
C ILE A 359 -11.24 16.23 -14.25
N ARG A 360 -10.01 16.70 -14.03
CA ARG A 360 -9.39 17.79 -14.78
C ARG A 360 -8.08 17.31 -15.41
N ARG A 361 -7.90 17.64 -16.69
CA ARG A 361 -6.65 17.38 -17.42
C ARG A 361 -5.66 18.49 -17.06
N THR A 362 -5.02 18.36 -15.93
CA THR A 362 -4.30 19.47 -15.28
C THR A 362 -2.91 19.65 -15.87
N GLU A 363 -2.12 18.61 -16.03
CA GLU A 363 -0.73 18.63 -16.45
C GLU A 363 0.15 19.64 -15.68
N GLN A 364 1.43 19.40 -15.59
CA GLN A 364 2.32 20.33 -14.88
C GLN A 364 2.43 21.66 -15.62
N GLY A 365 2.27 22.76 -14.85
CA GLY A 365 2.50 24.11 -15.34
C GLY A 365 1.42 24.70 -16.21
N THR A 366 0.30 24.06 -16.33
CA THR A 366 -0.85 24.55 -17.10
C THR A 366 -1.77 25.45 -16.26
N VAL A 367 -2.64 26.18 -16.94
CA VAL A 367 -3.74 26.90 -16.30
C VAL A 367 -4.74 25.87 -15.76
N TYR A 368 -5.36 26.15 -14.60
CA TYR A 368 -6.38 25.27 -14.01
C TYR A 368 -7.55 25.07 -14.99
N PRO A 369 -7.69 23.90 -15.61
CA PRO A 369 -8.67 23.69 -16.68
C PRO A 369 -10.07 23.45 -16.12
N PRO A 370 -11.13 23.64 -16.92
CA PRO A 370 -12.47 23.20 -16.52
C PRO A 370 -12.51 21.66 -16.41
N PRO A 371 -13.40 21.09 -15.59
CA PRO A 371 -13.57 19.63 -15.52
C PRO A 371 -13.94 19.03 -16.89
N ALA A 372 -13.28 17.92 -17.25
CA ALA A 372 -13.68 17.07 -18.38
C ALA A 372 -14.90 16.21 -18.03
N GLY A 373 -15.11 15.92 -16.76
CA GLY A 373 -16.22 15.17 -16.20
C GLY A 373 -16.11 15.08 -14.69
N SER A 374 -16.93 14.23 -14.07
CA SER A 374 -16.89 14.03 -12.62
C SER A 374 -17.13 12.58 -12.23
N LEU A 375 -16.57 12.17 -11.08
CA LEU A 375 -16.81 10.87 -10.44
C LEU A 375 -17.43 11.10 -9.05
N PRO A 376 -18.46 10.35 -8.67
CA PRO A 376 -19.06 10.47 -7.35
C PRO A 376 -18.11 10.04 -6.24
N SER A 377 -17.27 9.04 -6.50
CA SER A 377 -16.23 8.58 -5.60
C SER A 377 -15.21 7.72 -6.34
N ILE A 378 -14.00 7.65 -5.79
CA ILE A 378 -12.98 6.65 -6.09
C ILE A 378 -12.54 5.99 -4.78
N ARG A 379 -12.14 4.71 -4.85
CA ARG A 379 -11.46 3.99 -3.78
C ARG A 379 -10.22 3.33 -4.38
N PHE A 380 -9.08 3.51 -3.77
CA PHE A 380 -7.79 3.15 -4.36
C PHE A 380 -6.75 2.92 -3.27
N GLU A 381 -5.62 2.31 -3.63
CA GLU A 381 -4.40 2.37 -2.84
C GLU A 381 -3.68 3.68 -3.15
N GLY A 382 -3.44 4.50 -2.13
CA GLY A 382 -2.52 5.62 -2.24
C GLY A 382 -1.10 5.11 -2.45
N ALA A 383 -0.32 5.79 -3.29
CA ALA A 383 1.02 5.34 -3.57
C ALA A 383 1.88 5.36 -2.30
N GLY A 384 1.89 6.47 -1.55
CA GLY A 384 2.63 6.52 -0.29
C GLY A 384 2.45 7.80 0.53
N PHE A 385 2.71 7.70 1.84
CA PHE A 385 2.71 8.83 2.77
C PHE A 385 4.12 9.37 2.99
N PRO A 386 4.28 10.69 3.11
CA PRO A 386 3.27 11.76 3.04
C PRO A 386 3.00 12.31 1.64
N ASP A 387 3.89 12.08 0.67
CA ASP A 387 3.93 12.88 -0.56
C ASP A 387 2.99 12.40 -1.66
N TYR A 388 2.57 11.12 -1.63
CA TYR A 388 1.75 10.48 -2.67
C TYR A 388 0.48 9.80 -2.13
N PRO A 389 -0.31 10.41 -1.20
CA PRO A 389 -1.49 9.76 -0.64
C PRO A 389 -2.69 9.77 -1.60
N TRP A 390 -2.44 9.57 -2.90
CA TRP A 390 -3.45 9.52 -3.95
C TRP A 390 -3.14 8.43 -4.98
N MET A 391 -3.97 8.30 -5.99
CA MET A 391 -3.93 7.19 -6.92
C MET A 391 -2.87 7.39 -8.00
N PHE A 392 -1.90 6.46 -8.04
CA PHE A 392 -0.96 6.26 -9.15
C PHE A 392 -1.26 4.93 -9.82
N ALA A 393 -1.16 4.89 -11.15
CA ALA A 393 -1.50 3.68 -11.90
C ALA A 393 -0.49 2.55 -11.68
N THR A 394 0.81 2.81 -11.85
CA THR A 394 1.86 1.79 -11.65
C THR A 394 1.85 1.24 -10.23
N ASP A 395 1.72 2.10 -9.21
CA ASP A 395 1.62 1.68 -7.81
C ASP A 395 0.40 0.78 -7.57
N GLN A 396 -0.76 1.18 -8.09
CA GLN A 396 -1.99 0.40 -7.98
C GLN A 396 -1.84 -0.99 -8.63
N GLU A 397 -1.20 -1.06 -9.79
CA GLU A 397 -1.03 -2.29 -10.56
C GLU A 397 -0.03 -3.26 -9.95
N TYR A 398 1.09 -2.79 -9.37
CA TYR A 398 2.01 -3.64 -8.61
C TYR A 398 1.43 -4.03 -7.25
N THR A 399 0.81 -3.11 -6.52
CA THR A 399 0.19 -3.39 -5.23
C THR A 399 -0.95 -4.40 -5.35
N MET A 400 -1.63 -4.45 -6.49
CA MET A 400 -2.69 -5.41 -6.77
C MET A 400 -2.25 -6.88 -6.52
N PHE A 401 -1.02 -7.26 -6.88
CA PHE A 401 -0.50 -8.62 -6.61
C PHE A 401 -0.42 -8.90 -5.11
N SER A 402 -0.02 -7.90 -4.32
CA SER A 402 0.00 -8.00 -2.85
C SER A 402 -1.40 -8.11 -2.27
N LEU A 403 -2.34 -7.30 -2.76
CA LEU A 403 -3.75 -7.32 -2.34
C LEU A 403 -4.38 -8.69 -2.61
N LEU A 404 -4.10 -9.29 -3.77
CA LEU A 404 -4.56 -10.64 -4.12
C LEU A 404 -3.96 -11.69 -3.19
N ALA A 405 -2.64 -11.67 -2.99
CA ALA A 405 -1.96 -12.60 -2.09
C ALA A 405 -2.44 -12.47 -0.63
N ALA A 406 -2.80 -11.26 -0.19
CA ALA A 406 -3.36 -10.97 1.13
C ALA A 406 -4.85 -11.30 1.26
N GLY A 407 -5.58 -11.45 0.14
CA GLY A 407 -7.03 -11.68 0.12
C GLY A 407 -7.87 -10.39 0.19
N GLN A 408 -7.30 -9.23 -0.10
CA GLN A 408 -7.96 -7.92 -0.11
C GLN A 408 -8.60 -7.63 -1.48
N PHE A 409 -9.37 -8.55 -2.01
CA PHE A 409 -9.88 -8.52 -3.40
C PHE A 409 -10.73 -7.28 -3.72
N THR A 410 -11.58 -6.86 -2.77
CA THR A 410 -12.45 -5.69 -2.99
C THR A 410 -11.62 -4.43 -3.23
N THR A 411 -10.54 -4.23 -2.48
CA THR A 411 -9.64 -3.08 -2.67
C THR A 411 -8.95 -3.14 -4.04
N ALA A 412 -8.45 -4.32 -4.45
CA ALA A 412 -7.87 -4.52 -5.77
C ALA A 412 -8.86 -4.18 -6.91
N GLU A 413 -10.09 -4.69 -6.83
CA GLU A 413 -11.14 -4.42 -7.81
C GLU A 413 -11.56 -2.93 -7.84
N ASP A 414 -11.71 -2.30 -6.68
CA ASP A 414 -12.13 -0.90 -6.58
C ASP A 414 -11.05 0.05 -7.11
N GLY A 415 -9.77 -0.24 -6.87
CA GLY A 415 -8.66 0.51 -7.41
C GLY A 415 -8.64 0.49 -8.95
N LEU A 416 -8.77 -0.70 -9.54
CA LEU A 416 -8.81 -0.84 -11.01
C LEU A 416 -10.06 -0.18 -11.63
N ARG A 417 -11.23 -0.26 -10.97
CA ARG A 417 -12.44 0.46 -11.40
C ARG A 417 -12.24 1.97 -11.37
N SER A 418 -11.62 2.46 -10.31
CA SER A 418 -11.34 3.89 -10.11
C SER A 418 -10.40 4.42 -11.19
N LEU A 419 -9.31 3.68 -11.44
CA LEU A 419 -8.31 4.01 -12.46
C LEU A 419 -8.92 4.03 -13.87
N ALA A 420 -9.68 3.00 -14.24
CA ALA A 420 -10.36 2.93 -15.54
C ALA A 420 -11.39 4.08 -15.72
N ALA A 421 -12.13 4.42 -14.66
CA ALA A 421 -13.14 5.48 -14.72
C ALA A 421 -12.50 6.88 -14.87
N ALA A 422 -11.42 7.17 -14.13
CA ALA A 422 -10.68 8.42 -14.26
C ALA A 422 -10.04 8.53 -15.65
N SER A 423 -9.42 7.45 -16.15
CA SER A 423 -8.80 7.36 -17.46
C SER A 423 -9.81 7.58 -18.62
N ASP A 424 -10.99 6.96 -18.52
CA ASP A 424 -12.02 7.10 -19.54
C ASP A 424 -12.53 8.55 -19.67
N ILE A 425 -12.62 9.28 -18.55
CA ILE A 425 -13.00 10.70 -18.55
C ILE A 425 -11.84 11.56 -19.08
N ALA A 426 -10.65 11.42 -18.51
CA ALA A 426 -9.51 12.26 -18.85
C ALA A 426 -9.06 12.06 -20.30
N ASN A 427 -9.06 10.83 -20.80
CA ASN A 427 -8.55 10.43 -22.10
C ASN A 427 -9.65 10.17 -23.15
N ASN A 428 -10.87 10.61 -22.88
CA ASN A 428 -12.00 10.49 -23.81
C ASN A 428 -12.14 9.06 -24.40
N ARG A 429 -12.01 8.04 -23.51
CA ARG A 429 -12.14 6.61 -23.83
C ARG A 429 -11.15 6.10 -24.90
N SER A 430 -9.96 6.67 -24.99
CA SER A 430 -8.92 6.19 -25.94
C SER A 430 -8.36 4.81 -25.58
N GLY A 431 -8.43 4.44 -24.31
CA GLY A 431 -7.77 3.27 -23.77
C GLY A 431 -6.45 3.58 -23.05
N LYS A 432 -5.89 4.81 -23.16
CA LYS A 432 -4.72 5.18 -22.38
C LYS A 432 -5.10 5.33 -20.89
N VAL A 433 -4.30 4.74 -20.01
CA VAL A 433 -4.41 4.87 -18.56
C VAL A 433 -3.76 6.19 -18.14
N VAL A 434 -4.35 6.90 -17.18
CA VAL A 434 -3.75 8.09 -16.56
C VAL A 434 -2.69 7.67 -15.55
N HIS A 435 -1.58 8.40 -15.47
CA HIS A 435 -0.51 8.11 -14.53
C HIS A 435 -0.93 8.43 -13.09
N GLU A 436 -1.46 9.63 -12.85
CA GLU A 436 -1.71 10.14 -11.51
C GLU A 436 -3.03 10.90 -11.43
N THR A 437 -3.81 10.59 -10.39
CA THR A 437 -5.06 11.29 -10.07
C THR A 437 -5.08 11.72 -8.61
N VAL A 438 -5.00 13.03 -8.37
CA VAL A 438 -5.10 13.62 -7.04
C VAL A 438 -6.53 13.52 -6.51
N THR A 439 -6.72 13.57 -5.21
CA THR A 439 -8.01 13.32 -4.55
C THR A 439 -9.09 14.36 -4.82
N ASP A 440 -8.76 15.51 -5.42
CA ASP A 440 -9.73 16.49 -5.95
C ASP A 440 -10.22 16.14 -7.38
N GLY A 441 -9.56 15.18 -8.05
CA GLY A 441 -9.83 14.76 -9.43
C GLY A 441 -8.89 15.38 -10.46
N SER A 442 -7.87 16.13 -10.05
CA SER A 442 -6.84 16.65 -10.94
C SER A 442 -5.93 15.51 -11.42
N VAL A 443 -5.74 15.42 -12.75
CA VAL A 443 -4.92 14.41 -13.41
C VAL A 443 -3.61 15.02 -13.87
N TYR A 444 -2.52 14.39 -13.49
CA TYR A 444 -1.18 14.70 -13.94
C TYR A 444 -0.62 13.52 -14.71
N PHE A 445 0.01 13.77 -15.83
CA PHE A 445 0.63 12.77 -16.72
C PHE A 445 -0.34 11.68 -17.22
N GLY A 446 0.10 10.95 -18.22
CA GLY A 446 -0.72 9.89 -18.81
C GLY A 446 -1.90 10.38 -19.66
N LEU A 447 -1.93 11.64 -20.10
CA LEU A 447 -2.92 12.16 -21.02
C LEU A 447 -2.60 11.79 -22.47
N ASN A 448 -3.62 11.76 -23.35
CA ASN A 448 -3.44 11.35 -24.77
C ASN A 448 -2.44 12.20 -25.56
N ASP A 449 -2.33 13.47 -25.23
CA ASP A 449 -1.48 14.46 -25.89
C ASP A 449 -0.09 14.56 -25.23
N GLU A 450 0.16 13.75 -24.22
CA GLU A 450 1.40 13.66 -23.50
C GLU A 450 2.11 12.34 -23.83
N PRO A 451 3.36 12.37 -24.29
CA PRO A 451 4.04 11.14 -24.71
C PRO A 451 4.55 10.28 -23.55
N GLY A 452 4.23 10.68 -22.28
CA GLY A 452 4.71 10.02 -21.07
C GLY A 452 3.90 8.80 -20.67
N ASP A 453 4.54 7.91 -19.94
CA ASP A 453 3.95 6.88 -19.06
C ASP A 453 2.88 6.03 -19.73
N ILE A 454 3.32 5.07 -20.53
CA ILE A 454 2.43 4.11 -21.21
C ILE A 454 2.59 2.68 -20.67
N ASP A 455 3.52 2.45 -19.74
CA ASP A 455 3.71 1.17 -19.07
C ASP A 455 2.46 0.76 -18.30
N GLU A 456 1.75 1.70 -17.64
CA GLU A 456 0.48 1.45 -16.98
C GLU A 456 -0.60 0.96 -17.95
N THR A 457 -0.65 1.57 -19.13
CA THR A 457 -1.60 1.15 -20.16
C THR A 457 -1.32 -0.28 -20.63
N ALA A 458 -0.05 -0.65 -20.71
CA ALA A 458 0.39 -2.00 -21.06
C ALA A 458 0.09 -3.02 -19.95
N LYS A 459 0.24 -2.62 -18.67
CA LYS A 459 0.13 -3.49 -17.50
C LYS A 459 -1.32 -3.66 -16.99
N PHE A 460 -2.22 -2.72 -17.26
CA PHE A 460 -3.60 -2.76 -16.77
C PHE A 460 -4.36 -4.06 -17.11
N PRO A 461 -4.29 -4.64 -18.34
CA PRO A 461 -4.93 -5.90 -18.66
C PRO A 461 -4.45 -7.08 -17.81
N ASP A 462 -3.16 -7.12 -17.47
CA ASP A 462 -2.59 -8.10 -16.56
C ASP A 462 -3.23 -8.01 -15.17
N ALA A 463 -3.31 -6.81 -14.60
CA ALA A 463 -3.94 -6.58 -13.32
C ALA A 463 -5.40 -7.08 -13.29
N VAL A 464 -6.19 -6.79 -14.33
CA VAL A 464 -7.56 -7.27 -14.46
C VAL A 464 -7.63 -8.80 -14.58
N ALA A 465 -6.78 -9.40 -15.39
CA ALA A 465 -6.73 -10.85 -15.58
C ALA A 465 -6.32 -11.58 -14.30
N MET A 466 -5.36 -11.04 -13.54
CA MET A 466 -4.94 -11.64 -12.26
C MET A 466 -6.04 -11.56 -11.21
N VAL A 467 -6.79 -10.46 -11.10
CA VAL A 467 -7.97 -10.39 -10.23
C VAL A 467 -8.97 -11.48 -10.62
N TRP A 468 -9.28 -11.63 -11.91
CA TRP A 468 -10.20 -12.67 -12.39
C TRP A 468 -9.67 -14.10 -12.11
N ARG A 469 -8.37 -14.34 -12.29
CA ARG A 469 -7.74 -15.64 -11.97
C ARG A 469 -7.83 -15.96 -10.47
N TRP A 470 -7.58 -14.99 -9.60
CA TRP A 470 -7.60 -15.19 -8.16
C TRP A 470 -9.01 -15.26 -7.56
N THR A 471 -9.95 -14.50 -8.09
CA THR A 471 -11.32 -14.41 -7.56
C THR A 471 -12.30 -15.33 -8.27
N GLY A 472 -12.09 -15.60 -9.56
CA GLY A 472 -13.08 -16.22 -10.44
C GLY A 472 -14.25 -15.28 -10.78
N ASP A 473 -14.17 -13.99 -10.46
CA ASP A 473 -15.25 -13.03 -10.71
C ASP A 473 -15.33 -12.64 -12.19
N SER A 474 -16.14 -13.38 -12.92
CA SER A 474 -16.43 -13.07 -14.32
C SER A 474 -17.22 -11.78 -14.51
N SER A 475 -17.92 -11.29 -13.47
CA SER A 475 -18.66 -10.01 -13.55
C SER A 475 -17.68 -8.84 -13.55
N PHE A 476 -16.66 -8.89 -12.67
CA PHE A 476 -15.59 -7.90 -12.67
C PHE A 476 -14.81 -7.93 -14.00
N ARG A 477 -14.37 -9.12 -14.47
CA ARG A 477 -13.73 -9.26 -15.77
C ARG A 477 -14.59 -8.65 -16.89
N ASP A 478 -15.88 -8.94 -16.94
CA ASP A 478 -16.80 -8.43 -17.97
C ASP A 478 -16.97 -6.92 -17.90
N GLN A 479 -16.95 -6.35 -16.70
CA GLN A 479 -17.00 -4.90 -16.49
C GLN A 479 -15.74 -4.20 -17.04
N MET A 480 -14.56 -4.81 -16.84
CA MET A 480 -13.28 -4.21 -17.27
C MET A 480 -12.93 -4.54 -18.73
N TYR A 481 -13.57 -5.53 -19.35
CA TYR A 481 -13.19 -6.09 -20.64
C TYR A 481 -13.10 -5.07 -21.79
N ASP A 482 -14.07 -4.16 -21.91
CA ASP A 482 -14.04 -3.12 -22.96
C ASP A 482 -12.84 -2.17 -22.76
N PHE A 483 -12.54 -1.81 -21.54
CA PHE A 483 -11.39 -0.95 -21.23
C PHE A 483 -10.06 -1.67 -21.53
N THR A 484 -9.89 -2.91 -21.09
CA THR A 484 -8.69 -3.71 -21.38
C THR A 484 -8.47 -3.93 -22.87
N LYS A 485 -9.53 -4.13 -23.63
CA LYS A 485 -9.44 -4.22 -25.09
C LYS A 485 -8.93 -2.91 -25.70
N ARG A 486 -9.46 -1.77 -25.27
CA ARG A 486 -8.99 -0.46 -25.73
C ARG A 486 -7.56 -0.15 -25.30
N ASN A 487 -7.11 -0.61 -24.11
CA ASN A 487 -5.71 -0.49 -23.70
C ASN A 487 -4.80 -1.14 -24.74
N MET A 488 -5.05 -2.41 -25.11
CA MET A 488 -4.21 -3.13 -26.05
C MET A 488 -4.33 -2.61 -27.50
N GLU A 489 -5.51 -2.12 -27.91
CA GLU A 489 -5.66 -1.42 -29.19
C GLU A 489 -4.85 -0.11 -29.19
N TYR A 490 -4.82 0.62 -28.08
CA TYR A 490 -4.00 1.83 -27.93
C TYR A 490 -2.51 1.48 -28.04
N MET A 491 -2.00 0.49 -27.30
CA MET A 491 -0.61 0.07 -27.32
C MET A 491 -0.15 -0.39 -28.71
N VAL A 492 -0.93 -1.24 -29.37
CA VAL A 492 -0.62 -1.70 -30.72
C VAL A 492 -0.59 -0.55 -31.74
N ASN A 493 -1.43 0.48 -31.56
CA ASN A 493 -1.44 1.63 -32.44
C ASN A 493 -0.19 2.52 -32.29
N LEU A 494 0.50 2.47 -31.13
CA LEU A 494 1.75 3.20 -30.93
C LEU A 494 2.94 2.60 -31.71
N THR A 495 2.81 1.39 -32.23
CA THR A 495 3.83 0.73 -33.07
C THR A 495 3.78 1.16 -34.55
N ALA A 496 2.85 2.03 -34.93
CA ALA A 496 2.56 2.33 -36.34
C ALA A 496 3.43 3.46 -36.91
N SER A 497 4.34 4.06 -36.14
CA SER A 497 5.09 5.25 -36.57
C SER A 497 6.32 4.92 -37.39
N ASP A 498 6.91 3.71 -37.26
CA ASP A 498 8.26 3.40 -37.78
C ASP A 498 8.48 2.00 -38.39
N ASP A 499 7.40 1.23 -38.58
CA ASP A 499 7.43 -0.13 -39.17
C ASP A 499 8.02 -1.24 -38.27
N ASP A 500 8.14 -1.01 -36.93
CA ASP A 500 8.51 -2.06 -36.00
C ASP A 500 7.32 -2.65 -35.25
N VAL A 501 7.54 -3.34 -34.10
CA VAL A 501 6.50 -4.00 -33.33
C VAL A 501 6.42 -3.51 -31.88
N TRP A 502 7.31 -2.57 -31.49
CA TRP A 502 7.43 -2.08 -30.14
C TRP A 502 6.63 -0.78 -29.97
N PRO A 503 5.92 -0.58 -28.85
CA PRO A 503 5.19 0.68 -28.62
C PRO A 503 6.13 1.84 -28.27
N ASP A 504 6.03 2.93 -29.02
CA ASP A 504 6.71 4.19 -28.73
C ASP A 504 6.13 4.87 -27.49
N GLY A 505 6.97 5.24 -26.52
CA GLY A 505 6.56 6.04 -25.38
C GLY A 505 7.53 6.00 -24.19
N SER A 506 7.17 6.67 -23.11
CA SER A 506 7.89 6.57 -21.84
C SER A 506 7.38 5.38 -21.02
N GLY A 507 8.29 4.74 -20.28
CA GLY A 507 7.98 3.68 -19.33
C GLY A 507 8.19 4.16 -17.88
N ASN A 508 8.26 3.22 -16.94
CA ASN A 508 8.39 3.51 -15.51
C ASN A 508 9.73 4.18 -15.13
N VAL A 509 10.69 4.25 -16.03
CA VAL A 509 11.93 4.99 -15.83
C VAL A 509 11.87 6.31 -16.57
N GLU A 510 11.64 7.38 -15.87
CA GLU A 510 11.60 8.76 -16.36
C GLU A 510 13.01 9.35 -16.49
N ALA A 511 13.84 8.78 -17.37
CA ALA A 511 15.22 9.20 -17.53
C ALA A 511 15.52 9.70 -18.94
N THR A 512 16.41 10.67 -19.03
CA THR A 512 16.88 11.18 -20.32
C THR A 512 17.82 10.20 -21.01
N GLY A 513 17.80 10.19 -22.35
CA GLY A 513 18.73 9.41 -23.19
C GLY A 513 18.33 7.97 -23.44
N LEU A 514 17.15 7.54 -22.98
CA LEU A 514 16.50 6.31 -23.42
C LEU A 514 15.99 6.48 -24.85
N GLY A 515 15.89 5.36 -25.58
CA GLY A 515 15.25 5.30 -26.90
C GLY A 515 13.74 5.45 -26.83
N GLU A 516 13.10 5.36 -27.97
CA GLU A 516 11.65 5.52 -28.12
C GLU A 516 10.91 4.32 -27.49
N ASP A 517 11.42 3.08 -27.66
CA ASP A 517 10.84 1.86 -27.06
C ASP A 517 11.48 1.54 -25.72
N LYS A 518 10.69 1.21 -24.72
CA LYS A 518 11.18 0.82 -23.39
C LYS A 518 10.95 -0.67 -23.15
N LEU A 519 11.88 -1.32 -22.44
CA LEU A 519 11.82 -2.75 -22.20
C LEU A 519 10.58 -3.15 -21.38
N ASP A 520 10.28 -2.43 -20.32
CA ASP A 520 9.12 -2.66 -19.46
C ASP A 520 7.80 -2.53 -20.24
N VAL A 521 7.67 -1.50 -21.08
CA VAL A 521 6.54 -1.29 -21.97
C VAL A 521 6.36 -2.46 -22.94
N ALA A 522 7.45 -2.90 -23.58
CA ALA A 522 7.42 -4.03 -24.53
C ALA A 522 7.01 -5.34 -23.83
N VAL A 523 7.56 -5.61 -22.64
CA VAL A 523 7.27 -6.80 -21.84
C VAL A 523 5.79 -6.83 -21.40
N TYR A 524 5.31 -5.73 -20.84
CA TYR A 524 3.93 -5.65 -20.36
C TYR A 524 2.91 -5.59 -21.49
N THR A 525 3.27 -5.06 -22.66
CA THR A 525 2.41 -5.14 -23.85
C THR A 525 2.22 -6.58 -24.30
N ILE A 526 3.29 -7.41 -24.33
CA ILE A 526 3.16 -8.84 -24.64
C ILE A 526 2.28 -9.54 -23.62
N ARG A 527 2.53 -9.32 -22.31
CA ARG A 527 1.75 -9.90 -21.21
C ARG A 527 0.29 -9.46 -21.30
N GLY A 528 0.02 -8.16 -21.45
CA GLY A 528 -1.33 -7.63 -21.55
C GLY A 528 -2.11 -8.16 -22.76
N LEU A 529 -1.44 -8.39 -23.90
CA LEU A 529 -2.05 -9.03 -25.07
C LEU A 529 -2.42 -10.50 -24.79
N LEU A 530 -1.56 -11.26 -24.12
CA LEU A 530 -1.85 -12.65 -23.74
C LEU A 530 -3.00 -12.72 -22.74
N ASP A 531 -3.04 -11.81 -21.76
CA ASP A 531 -4.09 -11.72 -20.76
C ASP A 531 -5.44 -11.29 -21.39
N LEU A 532 -5.42 -10.34 -22.31
CA LEU A 532 -6.61 -9.99 -23.09
C LEU A 532 -7.11 -11.19 -23.90
N ALA A 533 -6.20 -11.96 -24.53
CA ALA A 533 -6.58 -13.17 -25.28
C ALA A 533 -7.22 -14.22 -24.40
N ASP A 534 -6.69 -14.45 -23.18
CA ASP A 534 -7.23 -15.39 -22.20
C ASP A 534 -8.65 -15.00 -21.76
N MET A 535 -8.85 -13.70 -21.45
CA MET A 535 -10.18 -13.17 -21.12
C MET A 535 -11.14 -13.27 -22.32
N ALA A 536 -10.69 -12.96 -23.54
CA ALA A 536 -11.49 -13.04 -24.76
C ALA A 536 -11.94 -14.48 -25.06
N ALA A 537 -11.02 -15.44 -24.96
CA ALA A 537 -11.32 -16.85 -25.10
C ALA A 537 -12.40 -17.31 -24.12
N SER A 538 -12.29 -16.91 -22.84
CA SER A 538 -13.28 -17.25 -21.82
C SER A 538 -14.67 -16.64 -22.06
N LYS A 539 -14.76 -15.54 -22.86
CA LYS A 539 -16.00 -14.91 -23.30
C LYS A 539 -16.52 -15.45 -24.63
N GLY A 540 -15.71 -16.23 -25.37
CA GLY A 540 -16.00 -16.64 -26.74
C GLY A 540 -15.85 -15.51 -27.77
N ASP A 541 -15.12 -14.41 -27.45
CA ASP A 541 -14.77 -13.36 -28.39
C ASP A 541 -13.53 -13.75 -29.20
N THR A 542 -13.74 -14.65 -30.16
CA THR A 542 -12.67 -15.22 -30.98
C THR A 542 -11.96 -14.18 -31.87
N ALA A 543 -12.60 -13.07 -32.17
CA ALA A 543 -12.00 -12.01 -32.97
C ALA A 543 -10.92 -11.27 -32.15
N THR A 544 -11.24 -10.90 -30.91
CA THR A 544 -10.30 -10.24 -30.00
C THR A 544 -9.20 -11.22 -29.56
N GLU A 545 -9.53 -12.49 -29.27
CA GLU A 545 -8.55 -13.52 -28.99
C GLU A 545 -7.51 -13.66 -30.10
N HIS A 546 -7.96 -13.78 -31.36
CA HIS A 546 -7.05 -13.91 -32.50
C HIS A 546 -6.21 -12.63 -32.72
N TYR A 547 -6.81 -11.45 -32.57
CA TYR A 547 -6.11 -10.17 -32.64
C TYR A 547 -4.96 -10.14 -31.62
N ALA A 548 -5.26 -10.37 -30.35
CA ALA A 548 -4.29 -10.29 -29.27
C ALA A 548 -3.18 -11.34 -29.41
N LEU A 549 -3.51 -12.61 -29.67
CA LEU A 549 -2.52 -13.67 -29.89
C LEU A 549 -1.61 -13.40 -31.09
N SER A 550 -2.12 -12.80 -32.18
CA SER A 550 -1.32 -12.55 -33.36
C SER A 550 -0.26 -11.46 -33.14
N HIS A 551 -0.62 -10.39 -32.39
CA HIS A 551 0.31 -9.34 -32.02
C HIS A 551 1.32 -9.85 -30.98
N ALA A 552 0.90 -10.50 -29.91
CA ALA A 552 1.79 -11.08 -28.90
C ALA A 552 2.82 -12.02 -29.56
N ALA A 553 2.38 -12.99 -30.38
CA ALA A 553 3.26 -13.93 -31.06
C ALA A 553 4.24 -13.25 -32.03
N THR A 554 3.92 -12.07 -32.55
CA THR A 554 4.85 -11.31 -33.43
C THR A 554 5.95 -10.66 -32.58
N MET A 555 5.59 -10.03 -31.46
CA MET A 555 6.53 -9.45 -30.51
C MET A 555 7.43 -10.51 -29.86
N GLU A 556 6.86 -11.61 -29.36
CA GLU A 556 7.61 -12.72 -28.73
C GLU A 556 8.70 -13.29 -29.66
N ARG A 557 8.39 -13.48 -30.96
CA ARG A 557 9.36 -13.99 -31.94
C ARG A 557 10.55 -13.06 -32.13
N GLN A 558 10.36 -11.77 -31.95
CA GLN A 558 11.41 -10.76 -32.15
C GLN A 558 12.17 -10.42 -30.87
N PHE A 559 11.53 -10.68 -29.70
CA PHE A 559 11.97 -10.22 -28.38
C PHE A 559 13.44 -10.50 -28.11
N GLN A 560 13.86 -11.76 -28.16
CA GLN A 560 15.23 -12.15 -27.83
C GLN A 560 16.28 -11.51 -28.77
N GLY A 561 15.96 -11.37 -30.07
CA GLY A 561 16.85 -10.77 -31.06
C GLY A 561 16.98 -9.25 -30.94
N ALA A 562 15.92 -8.57 -30.51
CA ALA A 562 15.91 -7.12 -30.36
C ALA A 562 16.53 -6.67 -29.02
N TRP A 563 16.22 -7.32 -27.94
CA TRP A 563 16.50 -6.80 -26.59
C TRP A 563 17.74 -7.39 -25.92
N TRP A 564 18.14 -8.65 -26.25
CA TRP A 564 19.29 -9.29 -25.59
C TRP A 564 20.61 -8.77 -26.14
N ILE A 565 21.56 -8.43 -25.25
CA ILE A 565 22.92 -7.99 -25.57
C ILE A 565 23.93 -9.09 -25.19
N PRO A 566 24.28 -10.02 -26.08
CA PRO A 566 25.13 -11.17 -25.75
C PRO A 566 26.52 -10.82 -25.21
N SER A 567 27.04 -9.66 -25.61
CA SER A 567 28.38 -9.19 -25.20
C SER A 567 28.43 -8.66 -23.77
N ILE A 568 27.27 -8.35 -23.18
CA ILE A 568 27.10 -7.81 -21.87
C ILE A 568 25.89 -8.52 -21.24
N PRO A 569 25.88 -9.73 -20.83
CA PRO A 569 24.71 -10.58 -20.59
C PRO A 569 23.54 -9.86 -19.86
N GLN A 570 22.90 -8.96 -20.55
CA GLN A 570 21.79 -8.08 -20.11
C GLN A 570 20.79 -7.87 -21.23
N TYR A 571 19.57 -7.52 -20.88
CA TYR A 571 18.58 -6.93 -21.77
C TYR A 571 18.84 -5.42 -21.88
N ALA A 572 18.67 -4.86 -23.07
CA ALA A 572 18.72 -3.42 -23.27
C ALA A 572 17.59 -2.73 -22.48
N ASP A 573 17.85 -1.56 -21.94
CA ASP A 573 16.81 -0.77 -21.25
C ASP A 573 15.82 -0.18 -22.26
N SER A 574 16.30 0.14 -23.47
CA SER A 574 15.47 0.71 -24.53
C SER A 574 16.06 0.44 -25.92
N LEU A 575 15.24 0.64 -26.95
CA LEU A 575 15.65 0.66 -28.34
C LEU A 575 15.48 2.06 -28.92
N LYS A 576 16.35 2.43 -29.83
CA LYS A 576 16.33 3.74 -30.49
C LYS A 576 16.03 3.62 -31.96
N ASP A 577 15.02 4.30 -32.38
CA ASP A 577 14.56 4.32 -33.78
C ASP A 577 15.44 5.15 -34.75
N PRO A 578 15.29 4.90 -36.04
CA PRO A 578 14.52 3.80 -36.72
C PRO A 578 15.30 2.49 -36.84
N ALA A 579 16.40 2.34 -36.15
CA ALA A 579 17.32 1.19 -36.32
C ALA A 579 17.20 0.16 -35.19
N ASN A 580 16.32 0.35 -34.25
CA ASN A 580 16.16 -0.45 -33.01
C ASN A 580 17.52 -0.65 -32.33
N SER A 581 18.30 0.43 -32.22
CA SER A 581 19.64 0.38 -31.64
C SER A 581 19.55 0.22 -30.13
N GLN A 582 20.12 -0.87 -29.63
CA GLN A 582 20.11 -1.19 -28.20
C GLN A 582 20.79 -0.12 -27.33
N ILE A 583 20.11 0.37 -26.30
CA ILE A 583 20.65 1.29 -25.32
C ILE A 583 20.66 0.59 -23.94
N LEU A 584 21.81 0.62 -23.28
CA LEU A 584 21.99 0.11 -21.91
C LEU A 584 22.47 1.25 -21.01
N GLN A 585 21.60 1.67 -20.11
CA GLN A 585 21.87 2.65 -19.04
C GLN A 585 21.84 2.01 -17.65
N ARG A 586 21.61 0.70 -17.56
CA ARG A 586 21.61 -0.14 -16.35
C ARG A 586 20.43 0.11 -15.40
N TRP A 587 19.30 0.51 -15.96
CA TRP A 587 18.10 0.68 -15.13
C TRP A 587 17.54 -0.66 -14.66
N TRP A 588 16.79 -0.60 -13.56
CA TRP A 588 16.14 -1.75 -12.94
C TRP A 588 15.17 -2.47 -13.88
N ILE A 589 14.57 -1.76 -14.84
CA ILE A 589 13.63 -2.33 -15.82
C ILE A 589 14.25 -3.48 -16.65
N GLY A 590 15.57 -3.59 -16.71
CA GLY A 590 16.25 -4.74 -17.32
C GLY A 590 15.93 -6.10 -16.65
N VAL A 591 15.19 -6.12 -15.52
CA VAL A 591 14.71 -7.34 -14.85
C VAL A 591 13.28 -7.69 -15.26
N THR A 592 12.50 -6.78 -15.82
CA THR A 592 11.06 -6.99 -16.12
C THR A 592 10.78 -8.20 -17.01
N SER A 593 11.68 -8.52 -17.94
CA SER A 593 11.56 -9.72 -18.80
C SER A 593 11.68 -11.04 -18.04
N MET A 594 12.27 -11.03 -16.85
CA MET A 594 12.34 -12.18 -15.94
C MET A 594 11.24 -12.14 -14.88
N GLU A 595 10.75 -10.94 -14.54
CA GLU A 595 9.67 -10.76 -13.54
C GLU A 595 8.30 -11.10 -14.10
N ALA A 596 8.01 -10.73 -15.33
CA ALA A 596 6.70 -10.91 -15.93
C ALA A 596 6.34 -12.39 -16.14
N GLU A 597 5.24 -12.80 -15.50
CA GLU A 597 4.65 -14.13 -15.65
C GLU A 597 3.65 -14.12 -16.79
N LEU A 598 3.75 -15.08 -17.70
CA LEU A 598 2.88 -15.19 -18.88
C LEU A 598 1.87 -16.33 -18.71
N TYR A 599 0.64 -16.10 -19.13
CA TYR A 599 -0.44 -17.09 -19.05
C TYR A 599 -1.17 -17.23 -20.39
N GLN A 600 -1.57 -18.45 -20.72
CA GLN A 600 -2.44 -18.73 -21.85
C GLN A 600 -3.41 -19.86 -21.50
N ASN A 601 -4.71 -19.63 -21.64
CA ASN A 601 -5.78 -20.58 -21.29
C ASN A 601 -5.63 -21.17 -19.88
N GLY A 602 -5.28 -20.32 -18.91
CA GLY A 602 -5.10 -20.73 -17.50
C GLY A 602 -3.85 -21.56 -17.23
N VAL A 603 -2.88 -21.57 -18.14
CA VAL A 603 -1.62 -22.29 -17.97
C VAL A 603 -0.46 -21.30 -18.06
N GLU A 604 0.42 -21.34 -17.07
CA GLU A 604 1.66 -20.58 -17.05
C GLU A 604 2.54 -20.99 -18.26
N GLN A 605 3.02 -20.00 -18.98
CA GLN A 605 3.91 -20.14 -20.14
C GLN A 605 5.37 -19.90 -19.72
N PRO A 606 6.35 -20.36 -20.51
CA PRO A 606 7.72 -19.92 -20.31
C PRO A 606 7.83 -18.37 -20.37
N GLY A 607 8.69 -17.79 -19.51
CA GLY A 607 8.95 -16.34 -19.52
C GLY A 607 9.61 -15.88 -20.82
N LEU A 608 9.58 -14.58 -21.09
CA LEU A 608 10.16 -13.96 -22.29
C LEU A 608 11.68 -14.14 -22.36
N ALA A 609 12.35 -14.05 -21.22
CA ALA A 609 13.79 -14.25 -21.12
C ALA A 609 14.13 -15.75 -21.23
N LEU A 610 15.01 -16.12 -22.16
CA LEU A 610 15.48 -17.50 -22.25
C LEU A 610 16.21 -17.92 -20.97
N GLN A 611 15.98 -19.15 -20.48
CA GLN A 611 16.53 -19.66 -19.23
C GLN A 611 18.03 -19.37 -19.05
N ALA A 612 18.85 -19.64 -20.08
CA ALA A 612 20.29 -19.46 -19.98
C ALA A 612 20.72 -17.99 -19.89
N ASP A 613 20.00 -17.11 -20.56
CA ASP A 613 20.28 -15.68 -20.62
C ASP A 613 19.76 -14.99 -19.36
N ALA A 614 18.58 -15.37 -18.89
CA ALA A 614 18.00 -14.90 -17.63
C ALA A 614 18.92 -15.18 -16.42
N LEU A 615 19.44 -16.41 -16.30
CA LEU A 615 20.36 -16.76 -15.24
C LEU A 615 21.64 -15.93 -15.24
N GLN A 616 22.15 -15.54 -16.43
CA GLN A 616 23.31 -14.66 -16.53
C GLN A 616 22.97 -13.22 -16.15
N ALA A 617 21.83 -12.71 -16.64
CA ALA A 617 21.37 -11.35 -16.32
C ALA A 617 21.09 -11.18 -14.82
N LEU A 618 20.37 -12.11 -14.22
CA LEU A 618 20.09 -12.10 -12.79
C LEU A 618 21.37 -12.15 -11.96
N ALA A 619 22.31 -13.07 -12.27
CA ALA A 619 23.59 -13.18 -11.57
C ALA A 619 24.42 -11.88 -11.64
N LEU A 620 24.35 -11.14 -12.77
CA LEU A 620 25.02 -9.85 -12.87
C LEU A 620 24.32 -8.79 -12.00
N ARG A 621 22.98 -8.81 -11.96
CA ARG A 621 22.15 -7.89 -11.14
C ARG A 621 22.32 -8.12 -9.61
N GLU A 622 22.71 -9.30 -9.18
CA GLU A 622 23.03 -9.61 -7.79
C GLU A 622 24.38 -9.04 -7.31
N THR A 623 25.24 -8.58 -8.24
CA THR A 623 26.53 -7.99 -7.87
C THR A 623 26.37 -6.63 -7.20
N SER A 624 27.43 -6.19 -6.49
CA SER A 624 27.45 -4.87 -5.84
C SER A 624 27.34 -3.68 -6.79
N CYS A 625 27.37 -3.91 -8.09
CA CYS A 625 27.10 -2.90 -9.11
C CYS A 625 25.63 -2.52 -9.17
N TYR A 626 24.73 -3.46 -8.95
CA TYR A 626 23.30 -3.31 -9.10
C TYR A 626 22.51 -3.45 -7.80
N SER A 627 23.13 -4.05 -6.79
CA SER A 627 22.46 -4.34 -5.53
C SER A 627 23.34 -4.02 -4.32
N GLY A 628 22.73 -3.37 -3.32
CA GLY A 628 23.39 -2.98 -2.07
C GLY A 628 22.99 -3.83 -0.87
N THR A 629 23.09 -3.23 0.31
CA THR A 629 22.75 -3.86 1.59
C THR A 629 21.23 -4.01 1.76
N TYR A 630 20.45 -3.12 1.16
CA TYR A 630 18.99 -3.06 1.34
C TYR A 630 18.24 -3.20 0.01
N GLY A 631 18.80 -3.97 -0.93
CA GLY A 631 18.13 -4.33 -2.16
C GLY A 631 18.75 -3.77 -3.44
N MET A 632 17.97 -3.77 -4.51
CA MET A 632 18.40 -3.41 -5.85
C MET A 632 18.32 -1.90 -6.09
N TYR A 633 19.37 -1.35 -6.71
CA TYR A 633 19.41 0.06 -7.12
C TYR A 633 18.49 0.35 -8.31
N VAL A 634 18.00 1.58 -8.39
CA VAL A 634 17.27 2.07 -9.57
C VAL A 634 18.16 2.03 -10.81
N GLU A 635 19.42 2.47 -10.68
CA GLU A 635 20.43 2.41 -11.73
C GLU A 635 21.71 1.72 -11.22
N GLY A 636 22.28 0.82 -12.01
CA GLY A 636 23.55 0.18 -11.68
C GLY A 636 24.72 1.16 -11.67
N GLY A 637 25.66 0.97 -10.75
CA GLY A 637 26.79 1.88 -10.54
C GLY A 637 27.78 1.98 -11.70
N PRO A 638 28.61 3.02 -11.71
CA PRO A 638 29.60 3.24 -12.76
C PRO A 638 30.67 2.16 -12.80
N GLY A 639 31.10 1.78 -14.00
CA GLY A 639 32.25 0.88 -14.22
C GLY A 639 31.99 -0.61 -14.01
N CYS A 640 30.72 -1.01 -13.84
CA CYS A 640 30.37 -2.42 -13.63
C CYS A 640 30.27 -3.20 -14.94
N ASP A 641 29.87 -2.57 -15.99
CA ASP A 641 29.80 -3.07 -17.35
C ASP A 641 30.00 -1.90 -18.34
N PRO A 642 30.04 -2.12 -19.65
CA PRO A 642 30.26 -1.07 -20.64
C PRO A 642 29.02 -0.17 -20.87
N GLY A 643 27.91 -0.35 -20.18
CA GLY A 643 26.73 0.52 -20.29
C GLY A 643 27.02 1.95 -19.85
N THR A 644 26.16 2.86 -20.27
CA THR A 644 26.27 4.29 -19.92
C THR A 644 25.64 4.54 -18.55
N PHE A 645 26.41 5.09 -17.62
CA PHE A 645 25.91 5.55 -16.32
C PHE A 645 25.43 7.00 -16.44
N GLN A 646 24.18 7.26 -16.08
CA GLN A 646 23.61 8.62 -16.13
C GLN A 646 23.99 9.47 -14.91
N GLY A 647 24.55 8.84 -13.91
CA GLY A 647 25.32 9.55 -12.90
C GLY A 647 24.61 9.88 -11.60
N HIS A 648 23.49 9.27 -11.28
CA HIS A 648 22.79 9.81 -10.10
C HIS A 648 21.99 8.86 -9.22
N ILE A 649 21.67 7.59 -9.61
CA ILE A 649 20.59 6.95 -8.85
C ILE A 649 20.94 5.53 -8.42
N GLN A 650 21.98 5.41 -7.60
CA GLN A 650 22.20 4.21 -6.79
C GLN A 650 21.32 4.25 -5.53
N GLN A 651 20.04 4.49 -5.70
CA GLN A 651 19.02 4.40 -4.64
C GLN A 651 18.39 3.02 -4.70
N ALA A 652 18.24 2.35 -3.54
CA ALA A 652 17.57 1.06 -3.45
C ALA A 652 16.08 1.26 -3.21
N TYR A 653 15.26 1.10 -4.25
CA TYR A 653 13.81 1.18 -4.11
C TYR A 653 13.23 -0.16 -3.71
N THR A 654 12.19 -0.15 -2.88
CA THR A 654 11.50 -1.36 -2.45
C THR A 654 10.77 -2.06 -3.61
N LEU A 655 10.21 -1.31 -4.57
CA LEU A 655 9.65 -1.88 -5.80
C LEU A 655 10.71 -2.66 -6.59
N ASN A 656 11.83 -2.04 -6.92
CA ASN A 656 12.88 -2.68 -7.73
C ASN A 656 13.41 -3.94 -7.06
N THR A 657 13.57 -3.88 -5.74
CA THR A 657 13.97 -5.02 -4.90
C THR A 657 12.93 -6.13 -4.97
N GLY A 658 11.64 -5.78 -4.96
CA GLY A 658 10.53 -6.71 -5.16
C GLY A 658 10.52 -7.35 -6.55
N VAL A 659 10.68 -6.54 -7.60
CA VAL A 659 10.78 -7.01 -8.99
C VAL A 659 11.96 -8.00 -9.16
N MET A 660 13.10 -7.70 -8.52
CA MET A 660 14.25 -8.62 -8.52
C MET A 660 13.94 -9.92 -7.78
N ALA A 661 13.27 -9.86 -6.61
CA ALA A 661 12.88 -11.05 -5.85
C ALA A 661 11.94 -11.95 -6.64
N VAL A 662 10.94 -11.36 -7.33
CA VAL A 662 9.99 -12.11 -8.16
C VAL A 662 10.70 -12.71 -9.38
N GLY A 663 11.54 -11.94 -10.06
CA GLY A 663 12.33 -12.43 -11.19
C GLY A 663 13.21 -13.62 -10.82
N LEU A 664 13.91 -13.57 -9.68
CA LEU A 664 14.70 -14.71 -9.17
C LEU A 664 13.81 -15.93 -8.91
N GLY A 665 12.65 -15.74 -8.29
CA GLY A 665 11.67 -16.80 -8.00
C GLY A 665 11.18 -17.49 -9.25
N ASN A 666 10.84 -16.73 -10.30
CA ASN A 666 10.37 -17.23 -11.60
C ASN A 666 11.42 -18.11 -12.29
N TYR A 667 12.70 -17.95 -11.95
CA TYR A 667 13.80 -18.79 -12.50
C TYR A 667 14.34 -19.81 -11.50
N GLY A 668 13.59 -20.07 -10.40
CA GLY A 668 13.89 -21.12 -9.42
C GLY A 668 15.05 -20.80 -8.47
N LEU A 669 15.47 -19.54 -8.42
CA LEU A 669 16.55 -19.04 -7.58
C LEU A 669 16.02 -18.57 -6.23
N LEU A 670 15.62 -19.50 -5.34
CA LEU A 670 15.03 -19.20 -4.04
C LEU A 670 16.03 -19.27 -2.85
N GLY A 671 17.33 -19.33 -3.14
CA GLY A 671 18.37 -19.50 -2.11
C GLY A 671 18.62 -18.26 -1.26
N PRO A 672 19.45 -18.43 -0.17
CA PRO A 672 19.79 -17.30 0.72
C PRO A 672 20.59 -16.17 0.06
N LYS A 673 21.17 -16.40 -1.10
CA LYS A 673 21.89 -15.38 -1.88
C LYS A 673 21.05 -14.77 -2.99
N ASP A 674 19.96 -15.43 -3.31
CA ASP A 674 19.09 -15.11 -4.43
C ASP A 674 17.80 -14.45 -3.90
N GLN A 675 16.61 -14.97 -4.20
CA GLN A 675 15.32 -14.39 -3.79
C GLN A 675 15.26 -14.05 -2.28
N GLN A 676 15.70 -14.97 -1.42
CA GLN A 676 15.64 -14.78 0.03
C GLN A 676 16.38 -13.52 0.47
N ARG A 677 17.54 -13.20 -0.15
CA ARG A 677 18.27 -11.97 0.14
C ARG A 677 17.38 -10.73 -0.03
N TYR A 678 16.69 -10.62 -1.16
CA TYR A 678 15.89 -9.43 -1.49
C TYR A 678 14.61 -9.35 -0.66
N THR A 679 13.98 -10.48 -0.36
CA THR A 679 12.83 -10.51 0.56
C THR A 679 13.24 -10.17 1.99
N ASP A 680 14.43 -10.61 2.44
CA ASP A 680 14.99 -10.27 3.76
C ASP A 680 15.37 -8.79 3.83
N ASP A 681 15.91 -8.21 2.75
CA ASP A 681 16.23 -6.79 2.66
C ASP A 681 14.95 -5.93 2.85
N LEU A 682 13.86 -6.28 2.18
CA LEU A 682 12.54 -5.64 2.37
C LEU A 682 12.00 -5.83 3.79
N ALA A 683 12.06 -7.05 4.31
CA ALA A 683 11.63 -7.34 5.67
C ALA A 683 12.47 -6.56 6.72
N GLN A 684 13.76 -6.40 6.48
CA GLN A 684 14.65 -5.61 7.34
C GLN A 684 14.28 -4.12 7.33
N LEU A 685 13.94 -3.55 6.18
CA LEU A 685 13.50 -2.17 6.07
C LEU A 685 12.19 -1.95 6.85
N GLN A 686 11.21 -2.83 6.68
CA GLN A 686 9.90 -2.73 7.29
C GLN A 686 9.91 -3.02 8.81
N ILE A 687 10.56 -4.10 9.22
CA ILE A 687 10.49 -4.61 10.61
C ILE A 687 11.70 -4.18 11.44
N GLY A 688 12.87 -4.02 10.82
CA GLY A 688 14.15 -3.79 11.51
C GLY A 688 14.34 -2.37 12.04
N SER A 689 13.38 -1.46 11.87
CA SER A 689 13.43 -0.06 12.32
C SER A 689 14.64 0.72 11.79
N VAL A 690 15.13 0.36 10.62
CA VAL A 690 16.22 1.08 9.93
C VAL A 690 15.75 2.44 9.45
N GLU A 691 14.53 2.47 8.94
CA GLU A 691 13.85 3.65 8.43
C GLU A 691 12.95 4.31 9.49
N GLU A 692 11.78 4.73 9.13
CA GLU A 692 10.79 5.40 9.99
C GLU A 692 9.78 4.40 10.55
N GLN A 693 8.65 4.77 10.90
CA GLN A 693 7.56 4.02 11.55
C GLN A 693 7.72 2.48 11.52
N PRO A 694 8.00 1.83 12.65
CA PRO A 694 8.17 0.38 12.67
C PRO A 694 6.93 -0.33 12.11
N GLY A 695 7.11 -1.17 11.10
CA GLY A 695 6.06 -1.91 10.43
C GLY A 695 5.63 -1.33 9.07
N ALA A 696 5.90 -0.05 8.80
CA ALA A 696 5.64 0.58 7.52
C ALA A 696 6.71 0.19 6.48
N MET A 697 6.31 -0.01 5.23
CA MET A 697 7.23 -0.31 4.12
C MET A 697 7.68 1.00 3.47
N PRO A 698 8.96 1.41 3.60
CA PRO A 698 9.41 2.65 2.99
C PRO A 698 9.53 2.53 1.47
N GLU A 699 9.55 3.65 0.78
CA GLU A 699 9.82 3.71 -0.66
C GLU A 699 11.28 3.39 -0.97
N ILE A 700 12.21 4.06 -0.28
CA ILE A 700 13.66 3.99 -0.54
C ILE A 700 14.39 3.50 0.70
N GLY A 701 15.24 2.49 0.52
CA GLY A 701 16.17 2.01 1.55
C GLY A 701 17.52 2.73 1.49
N PRO A 702 18.34 2.61 2.56
CA PRO A 702 19.68 3.17 2.57
C PRO A 702 20.57 2.60 1.45
N SER A 703 21.32 3.47 0.78
CA SER A 703 22.13 3.15 -0.39
C SER A 703 23.28 4.14 -0.54
N PRO A 704 24.24 3.95 -1.46
CA PRO A 704 25.34 4.90 -1.65
C PRO A 704 24.89 6.34 -1.90
N ASP A 705 23.78 6.54 -2.59
CA ASP A 705 23.28 7.87 -2.97
C ASP A 705 22.14 8.37 -2.07
N PHE A 706 21.63 7.53 -1.17
CA PHE A 706 20.57 7.89 -0.25
C PHE A 706 20.81 7.27 1.13
N ASN A 707 20.88 8.10 2.16
CA ASN A 707 20.95 7.64 3.53
C ASN A 707 19.57 7.17 4.02
N ALA A 708 19.53 6.54 5.20
CA ALA A 708 18.26 6.26 5.86
C ALA A 708 17.42 7.52 6.01
N ASN A 709 16.10 7.45 5.80
CA ASN A 709 15.18 8.57 5.87
C ASN A 709 15.38 9.41 7.15
N VAL A 710 15.62 8.75 8.28
CA VAL A 710 15.87 9.40 9.58
C VAL A 710 17.07 10.36 9.62
N THR A 711 17.89 10.41 8.59
CA THR A 711 19.04 11.32 8.46
C THR A 711 18.85 12.43 7.44
N GLN A 712 17.78 12.37 6.65
CA GLN A 712 17.42 13.38 5.67
C GLN A 712 16.56 14.48 6.31
N PRO A 713 16.52 15.70 5.77
CA PRO A 713 15.49 16.70 6.09
C PRO A 713 14.09 16.16 5.74
N PHE A 714 13.08 16.48 6.52
CA PHE A 714 11.72 15.95 6.32
C PHE A 714 11.10 16.27 4.95
N ASN A 715 11.53 17.35 4.33
CA ASN A 715 11.08 17.80 3.01
C ASN A 715 11.91 17.25 1.83
N GLU A 716 12.85 16.35 2.10
CA GLU A 716 13.70 15.69 1.10
C GLU A 716 13.59 14.15 1.18
N ARG A 717 12.72 13.65 2.06
CA ARG A 717 12.56 12.23 2.29
C ARG A 717 11.57 11.63 1.32
N SER A 718 11.85 10.41 0.91
CA SER A 718 10.88 9.54 0.25
C SER A 718 9.71 9.18 1.17
N SER A 719 8.72 8.46 0.65
CA SER A 719 7.59 8.00 1.44
C SER A 719 8.04 7.06 2.57
N LEU A 720 7.45 7.28 3.76
CA LEU A 720 7.69 6.44 4.93
C LEU A 720 6.92 5.12 4.86
N ASP A 721 5.82 5.11 4.11
CA ASP A 721 4.93 3.99 3.87
C ASP A 721 4.48 4.02 2.40
N GLN A 722 4.87 3.01 1.62
CA GLN A 722 4.68 2.94 0.16
C GLN A 722 4.10 1.58 -0.21
N ALA A 723 2.93 1.58 -0.84
CA ALA A 723 2.15 0.38 -1.11
C ALA A 723 2.89 -0.66 -1.97
N TRP A 724 3.54 -0.24 -3.06
CA TRP A 724 4.17 -1.14 -4.03
C TRP A 724 5.30 -2.01 -3.48
N GLY A 725 5.99 -1.56 -2.40
CA GLY A 725 7.07 -2.34 -1.77
C GLY A 725 6.59 -3.66 -1.18
N THR A 726 5.30 -3.76 -0.82
CA THR A 726 4.68 -4.99 -0.30
C THR A 726 4.66 -6.13 -1.33
N TYR A 727 4.74 -5.81 -2.65
CA TYR A 727 4.83 -6.76 -3.75
C TYR A 727 5.98 -7.74 -3.56
N GLY A 728 7.17 -7.25 -3.23
CA GLY A 728 8.36 -8.06 -3.01
C GLY A 728 8.34 -8.90 -1.74
N VAL A 729 7.33 -8.74 -0.87
CA VAL A 729 7.13 -9.55 0.34
C VAL A 729 6.06 -10.61 0.11
N LEU A 730 4.85 -10.19 -0.29
CA LEU A 730 3.68 -11.07 -0.35
C LEU A 730 3.70 -12.02 -1.54
N TRP A 731 4.04 -11.53 -2.73
CA TRP A 731 4.03 -12.34 -3.95
C TRP A 731 5.06 -13.48 -3.92
N PRO A 732 6.36 -13.24 -3.59
CA PRO A 732 7.33 -14.32 -3.42
C PRO A 732 6.89 -15.39 -2.42
N VAL A 733 6.32 -15.00 -1.27
CA VAL A 733 5.95 -15.95 -0.22
C VAL A 733 4.73 -16.76 -0.60
N VAL A 734 3.64 -16.11 -1.04
CA VAL A 734 2.36 -16.79 -1.27
C VAL A 734 2.34 -17.48 -2.63
N HIS A 735 2.74 -16.78 -3.69
CA HIS A 735 2.68 -17.32 -5.03
C HIS A 735 3.83 -18.27 -5.35
N GLN A 736 5.06 -17.88 -5.04
CA GLN A 736 6.24 -18.66 -5.47
C GLN A 736 6.65 -19.72 -4.44
N GLN A 737 6.85 -19.37 -3.15
CA GLN A 737 7.29 -20.34 -2.15
C GLN A 737 6.18 -21.31 -1.73
N LEU A 738 4.96 -20.82 -1.44
CA LEU A 738 3.81 -21.66 -1.16
C LEU A 738 3.17 -22.24 -2.43
N GLY A 739 3.54 -21.75 -3.61
CA GLY A 739 3.11 -22.24 -4.92
C GLY A 739 1.63 -22.05 -5.19
N VAL A 740 1.00 -21.03 -4.62
CA VAL A 740 -0.44 -20.76 -4.77
C VAL A 740 -0.70 -20.02 -6.07
N GLY A 741 -1.16 -20.72 -7.08
CA GLY A 741 -1.48 -20.21 -8.42
C GLY A 741 -2.94 -20.42 -8.80
N PRO A 742 -3.87 -19.56 -8.36
CA PRO A 742 -5.27 -19.69 -8.72
C PRO A 742 -5.51 -19.35 -10.20
N GLN A 743 -6.32 -20.18 -10.84
CA GLN A 743 -6.87 -19.98 -12.17
C GLN A 743 -8.40 -20.18 -12.10
N LEU A 744 -9.04 -19.52 -11.11
CA LEU A 744 -10.46 -19.75 -10.84
C LEU A 744 -11.37 -19.32 -11.99
N GLY A 745 -10.93 -18.36 -12.80
CA GLY A 745 -11.60 -18.02 -14.05
C GLY A 745 -11.77 -19.22 -14.99
N HIS A 746 -10.89 -20.23 -14.87
CA HIS A 746 -10.92 -21.52 -15.56
C HIS A 746 -11.37 -22.68 -14.67
N GLY A 747 -11.80 -22.41 -13.43
CA GLY A 747 -12.21 -23.44 -12.46
C GLY A 747 -11.06 -24.33 -11.95
N LEU A 748 -9.81 -23.80 -12.02
CA LEU A 748 -8.58 -24.50 -11.64
C LEU A 748 -7.86 -23.77 -10.50
N LEU A 749 -7.25 -24.55 -9.61
CA LEU A 749 -6.29 -24.07 -8.60
C LEU A 749 -5.03 -24.91 -8.71
N GLU A 750 -3.89 -24.29 -8.87
CA GLU A 750 -2.60 -24.95 -8.75
C GLU A 750 -1.97 -24.65 -7.38
N VAL A 751 -1.40 -25.67 -6.73
CA VAL A 751 -0.60 -25.53 -5.51
C VAL A 751 0.66 -26.37 -5.68
N LEU A 752 1.73 -25.71 -6.15
CA LEU A 752 2.99 -26.31 -6.57
C LEU A 752 4.18 -25.67 -5.84
N PRO A 753 4.30 -25.85 -4.51
CA PRO A 753 5.30 -25.15 -3.70
C PRO A 753 6.73 -25.38 -4.16
N SER A 754 7.53 -24.32 -4.01
CA SER A 754 8.99 -24.35 -4.14
C SER A 754 9.60 -23.95 -2.79
N VAL A 755 10.00 -24.94 -1.98
CA VAL A 755 10.57 -24.67 -0.65
C VAL A 755 11.99 -24.12 -0.79
N PRO A 756 12.28 -22.90 -0.30
CA PRO A 756 13.60 -22.30 -0.43
C PRO A 756 14.71 -23.18 0.13
N SER A 757 15.89 -23.16 -0.52
CA SER A 757 17.06 -23.85 -0.02
C SER A 757 17.47 -23.22 1.32
N GLY A 758 17.67 -24.04 2.36
CA GLY A 758 17.93 -23.56 3.73
C GLY A 758 16.70 -23.57 4.63
N GLN A 759 15.49 -23.71 4.07
CA GLN A 759 14.26 -23.96 4.82
C GLN A 759 13.84 -25.42 4.71
N SER A 760 13.30 -26.00 5.77
CA SER A 760 12.77 -27.37 5.78
C SER A 760 11.28 -27.42 5.48
N ASN A 761 10.58 -26.33 5.73
CA ASN A 761 9.14 -26.22 5.48
C ASN A 761 8.70 -24.77 5.38
N VAL A 762 7.61 -24.58 4.64
CA VAL A 762 6.83 -23.32 4.55
C VAL A 762 5.36 -23.68 4.69
N SER A 763 4.55 -22.82 5.34
CA SER A 763 3.12 -23.06 5.42
C SER A 763 2.32 -21.77 5.43
N GLY A 764 1.12 -21.84 4.88
CA GLY A 764 0.13 -20.78 4.90
C GLY A 764 -1.23 -21.30 5.36
N LYS A 765 -1.96 -20.50 6.11
CA LYS A 765 -3.31 -20.83 6.59
C LYS A 765 -4.28 -19.73 6.20
N ASN A 766 -5.50 -20.13 5.95
CA ASN A 766 -6.59 -19.24 5.57
C ASN A 766 -6.19 -18.28 4.43
N ILE A 767 -5.46 -18.80 3.44
CA ILE A 767 -5.15 -18.05 2.22
C ILE A 767 -6.46 -17.92 1.44
N LEU A 768 -6.94 -16.68 1.32
CA LEU A 768 -8.20 -16.40 0.63
C LEU A 768 -8.02 -16.55 -0.87
N ILE A 769 -8.98 -17.22 -1.50
CA ILE A 769 -9.05 -17.45 -2.95
C ILE A 769 -10.52 -17.49 -3.35
N GLY A 770 -10.95 -16.62 -4.25
CA GLY A 770 -12.36 -16.50 -4.64
C GLY A 770 -13.26 -16.29 -3.44
N THR A 771 -14.26 -17.14 -3.28
CA THR A 771 -15.20 -17.08 -2.14
C THR A 771 -14.83 -18.01 -0.97
N GLY A 772 -13.66 -18.60 -1.00
CA GLY A 772 -13.20 -19.53 0.02
C GLY A 772 -11.76 -19.32 0.45
N SER A 773 -11.16 -20.37 1.00
CA SER A 773 -9.75 -20.31 1.44
C SER A 773 -9.09 -21.67 1.34
N ILE A 774 -7.76 -21.66 1.40
CA ILE A 774 -6.94 -22.88 1.48
C ILE A 774 -5.94 -22.78 2.64
N ASP A 775 -5.57 -23.95 3.15
CA ASP A 775 -4.39 -24.12 4.00
C ASP A 775 -3.35 -24.93 3.21
N VAL A 776 -2.10 -24.48 3.19
CA VAL A 776 -0.98 -25.13 2.50
C VAL A 776 0.14 -25.43 3.47
N THR A 777 0.74 -26.62 3.38
CA THR A 777 2.00 -26.92 4.07
C THR A 777 2.91 -27.66 3.09
N ALA A 778 4.11 -27.17 2.89
CA ALA A 778 5.12 -27.81 2.06
C ALA A 778 6.37 -28.13 2.89
N ILE A 779 6.88 -29.34 2.74
CA ILE A 779 8.07 -29.85 3.46
C ILE A 779 9.05 -30.40 2.43
N HIS A 780 10.32 -30.03 2.56
CA HIS A 780 11.42 -30.62 1.79
C HIS A 780 12.43 -31.29 2.73
N SER A 781 12.72 -32.56 2.52
CA SER A 781 13.71 -33.31 3.31
C SER A 781 14.46 -34.31 2.43
N GLY A 782 15.72 -34.02 2.15
CA GLY A 782 16.55 -34.83 1.25
C GLY A 782 15.93 -34.93 -0.15
N ASN A 783 15.58 -36.12 -0.59
CA ASN A 783 14.99 -36.37 -1.90
C ASN A 783 13.45 -36.43 -1.86
N THR A 784 12.83 -35.95 -0.80
CA THR A 784 11.37 -36.06 -0.58
C THR A 784 10.76 -34.66 -0.44
N TRP A 785 9.76 -34.36 -1.25
CA TRP A 785 8.88 -33.19 -1.19
C TRP A 785 7.48 -33.62 -0.81
N THR A 786 6.91 -33.02 0.21
CA THR A 786 5.55 -33.33 0.67
C THR A 786 4.73 -32.04 0.70
N THR A 787 3.62 -32.02 -0.02
CA THR A 787 2.66 -30.91 -0.03
C THR A 787 1.31 -31.37 0.49
N SER A 788 0.79 -30.68 1.48
CA SER A 788 -0.54 -30.87 2.04
C SER A 788 -1.39 -29.65 1.77
N VAL A 789 -2.54 -29.81 1.15
CA VAL A 789 -3.50 -28.76 0.86
C VAL A 789 -4.86 -29.12 1.44
N THR A 790 -5.46 -28.24 2.22
CA THR A 790 -6.86 -28.33 2.62
C THR A 790 -7.61 -27.17 1.96
N SER A 791 -8.54 -27.51 1.05
CA SER A 791 -9.30 -26.51 0.29
C SER A 791 -10.77 -26.48 0.71
N ARG A 792 -11.34 -25.28 0.75
CA ARG A 792 -12.78 -25.04 0.99
C ARG A 792 -13.48 -24.48 -0.26
N LEU A 793 -12.94 -24.77 -1.42
CA LEU A 793 -13.41 -24.30 -2.73
C LEU A 793 -14.08 -25.44 -3.52
N ALA A 794 -14.81 -25.06 -4.56
CA ALA A 794 -15.32 -25.99 -5.58
C ALA A 794 -14.55 -25.76 -6.90
N CYS A 795 -13.51 -26.56 -7.16
CA CYS A 795 -12.64 -26.42 -8.32
C CYS A 795 -11.89 -27.71 -8.62
N THR A 796 -11.15 -27.77 -9.72
CA THR A 796 -10.09 -28.76 -9.94
C THR A 796 -8.83 -28.28 -9.21
N LEU A 797 -8.13 -29.15 -8.48
CA LEU A 797 -6.90 -28.87 -7.76
C LEU A 797 -5.75 -29.67 -8.41
N ASN A 798 -4.75 -28.96 -8.94
CA ASN A 798 -3.44 -29.51 -9.24
C ASN A 798 -2.54 -29.31 -8.02
N VAL A 799 -2.14 -30.39 -7.37
CA VAL A 799 -1.31 -30.35 -6.17
C VAL A 799 -0.05 -31.19 -6.35
N GLY A 800 1.09 -30.63 -5.95
CA GLY A 800 2.38 -31.29 -6.15
C GLY A 800 3.55 -30.50 -5.57
N ALA A 801 4.65 -30.44 -6.30
CA ALA A 801 5.83 -29.68 -5.90
C ALA A 801 6.60 -29.19 -7.14
N THR A 802 7.30 -28.07 -6.98
CA THR A 802 8.31 -27.61 -7.91
C THR A 802 9.68 -28.11 -7.43
N LEU A 803 10.34 -28.90 -8.26
CA LEU A 803 11.63 -29.54 -8.02
C LEU A 803 12.72 -28.75 -8.78
N PRO A 804 14.00 -28.88 -8.37
CA PRO A 804 15.10 -28.38 -9.17
C PRO A 804 15.04 -28.87 -10.63
N ALA A 805 15.43 -28.03 -11.57
CA ALA A 805 15.45 -28.39 -13.00
C ALA A 805 16.25 -29.70 -13.25
N GLY A 806 15.73 -30.56 -14.13
CA GLY A 806 16.36 -31.83 -14.46
C GLY A 806 16.19 -32.97 -13.44
N SER A 807 15.48 -32.75 -12.31
CA SER A 807 15.20 -33.80 -11.33
C SER A 807 14.52 -35.00 -11.95
N THR A 808 14.91 -36.23 -11.54
CA THR A 808 14.28 -37.48 -12.01
C THR A 808 13.27 -37.95 -11.00
N VAL A 809 11.99 -37.99 -11.39
CA VAL A 809 10.89 -38.46 -10.51
C VAL A 809 10.98 -39.98 -10.35
N GLN A 810 11.05 -40.47 -9.10
CA GLN A 810 11.12 -41.86 -8.75
C GLN A 810 9.74 -42.44 -8.37
N SER A 811 9.00 -41.66 -7.56
CA SER A 811 7.63 -42.07 -7.18
C SER A 811 6.81 -40.84 -6.76
N VAL A 812 5.49 -40.95 -6.93
CA VAL A 812 4.50 -39.99 -6.45
C VAL A 812 3.39 -40.74 -5.73
N THR A 813 2.94 -40.21 -4.60
CA THR A 813 1.74 -40.73 -3.91
C THR A 813 0.75 -39.58 -3.68
N LEU A 814 -0.54 -39.90 -3.75
CA LEU A 814 -1.64 -39.05 -3.31
C LEU A 814 -2.36 -39.72 -2.15
N ASN A 815 -2.42 -39.06 -1.00
CA ASN A 815 -3.01 -39.58 0.24
C ASN A 815 -2.48 -40.98 0.60
N GLY A 816 -1.16 -41.19 0.40
CA GLY A 816 -0.47 -42.47 0.65
C GLY A 816 -0.64 -43.54 -0.44
N SER A 817 -1.50 -43.33 -1.44
CA SER A 817 -1.68 -44.25 -2.56
C SER A 817 -0.77 -43.93 -3.73
N PRO A 818 -0.04 -44.88 -4.33
CA PRO A 818 0.82 -44.63 -5.47
C PRO A 818 0.06 -44.07 -6.68
N VAL A 819 0.66 -43.11 -7.37
CA VAL A 819 0.16 -42.52 -8.62
C VAL A 819 1.02 -43.00 -9.77
N ALA A 820 0.39 -43.77 -10.68
CA ALA A 820 1.11 -44.42 -11.79
C ALA A 820 1.60 -43.42 -12.87
N HIS A 821 0.83 -42.35 -13.10
CA HIS A 821 1.08 -41.36 -14.15
C HIS A 821 0.87 -39.93 -13.57
N PRO A 822 1.80 -39.40 -12.78
CA PRO A 822 1.76 -37.98 -12.37
C PRO A 822 1.99 -37.09 -13.58
N SER A 823 1.43 -35.91 -13.55
CA SER A 823 1.75 -34.87 -14.53
C SER A 823 3.14 -34.29 -14.22
N VAL A 824 3.91 -34.04 -15.28
CA VAL A 824 5.23 -33.40 -15.20
C VAL A 824 5.28 -32.28 -16.22
N ARG A 825 5.70 -31.10 -15.80
CA ARG A 825 5.87 -29.89 -16.62
C ARG A 825 7.22 -29.25 -16.26
N ASP A 826 8.07 -29.00 -17.24
CA ASP A 826 9.28 -28.22 -17.05
C ASP A 826 8.93 -26.74 -17.26
N THR A 827 9.30 -25.88 -16.30
CA THR A 827 9.15 -24.41 -16.32
C THR A 827 10.48 -23.75 -16.06
N ASN A 828 10.52 -22.42 -16.16
CA ASN A 828 11.73 -21.67 -15.80
C ASN A 828 12.08 -21.80 -14.31
N ALA A 829 11.07 -21.95 -13.45
CA ALA A 829 11.25 -22.16 -12.01
C ALA A 829 11.76 -23.55 -11.64
N GLY A 830 11.67 -24.54 -12.56
CA GLY A 830 12.09 -25.92 -12.33
C GLY A 830 11.14 -26.96 -12.90
N ARG A 831 11.20 -28.17 -12.38
CA ARG A 831 10.34 -29.28 -12.76
C ARG A 831 9.13 -29.40 -11.84
N GLN A 832 7.98 -29.06 -12.33
CA GLN A 832 6.71 -29.22 -11.63
C GLN A 832 6.18 -30.65 -11.77
N VAL A 833 5.87 -31.30 -10.64
CA VAL A 833 5.33 -32.66 -10.57
C VAL A 833 4.04 -32.61 -9.77
N PHE A 834 2.92 -32.97 -10.37
CA PHE A 834 1.62 -32.81 -9.72
C PHE A 834 0.59 -33.90 -10.08
N VAL A 835 -0.47 -33.92 -9.30
CA VAL A 835 -1.63 -34.77 -9.47
C VAL A 835 -2.87 -33.88 -9.45
N SER A 836 -3.79 -34.13 -10.41
CA SER A 836 -5.08 -33.45 -10.44
C SER A 836 -6.11 -34.21 -9.58
N THR A 837 -6.82 -33.44 -8.73
CA THR A 837 -7.91 -33.94 -7.88
C THR A 837 -9.00 -32.87 -7.77
N SER A 838 -10.06 -33.11 -7.02
CA SER A 838 -11.08 -32.09 -6.75
C SER A 838 -10.74 -31.29 -5.51
N CYS A 839 -11.03 -29.98 -5.53
CA CYS A 839 -11.08 -29.16 -4.33
C CYS A 839 -12.14 -29.65 -3.32
N GLY A 840 -12.22 -29.05 -2.14
CA GLY A 840 -13.22 -29.40 -1.11
C GLY A 840 -12.82 -30.51 -0.17
N SER A 841 -11.56 -30.99 -0.22
CA SER A 841 -11.01 -32.02 0.65
C SER A 841 -9.51 -31.77 0.92
N THR A 842 -8.93 -32.55 1.82
CA THR A 842 -7.48 -32.55 2.05
C THR A 842 -6.79 -33.44 1.02
N ALA A 843 -5.78 -32.90 0.34
CA ALA A 843 -4.89 -33.61 -0.57
C ALA A 843 -3.46 -33.59 -0.02
N ASN A 844 -2.84 -34.78 0.12
CA ASN A 844 -1.44 -34.91 0.52
C ASN A 844 -0.68 -35.56 -0.62
N VAL A 845 0.25 -34.83 -1.24
CA VAL A 845 1.13 -35.35 -2.29
C VAL A 845 2.53 -35.50 -1.74
N THR A 846 3.14 -36.68 -1.96
CA THR A 846 4.57 -36.86 -1.69
C THR A 846 5.26 -37.25 -2.99
N VAL A 847 6.30 -36.51 -3.35
CA VAL A 847 7.16 -36.74 -4.50
C VAL A 847 8.53 -37.17 -4.00
N ILE A 848 9.04 -38.28 -4.50
CA ILE A 848 10.44 -38.71 -4.31
C ILE A 848 11.16 -38.55 -5.64
N ALA A 849 12.25 -37.80 -5.65
CA ALA A 849 13.04 -37.57 -6.86
C ALA A 849 14.55 -37.58 -6.55
N GLY A 850 15.38 -37.68 -7.59
CA GLY A 850 16.84 -37.67 -7.44
C GLY A 850 17.54 -37.15 -8.68
#